data_449d4a714c0069e4a413d1148459cbe2
#
_entry.id   449d4a714c0069e4a413d1148459cbe2
#
_cell.length_a   1.000
_cell.length_b   1.000
_cell.length_c   1.000
_cell.angle_alpha   90.00
_cell.angle_beta   90.00
_cell.angle_gamma   90.00
#
_symmetry.space_group_name_H-M   'P 1'
#
loop_
_entity.id
_entity.type
_entity.pdbx_description
1 polymer ?
#
loop_
_entity_poly.entity_id
_entity_poly.type
_entity_poly.pdbx_seq_one_letter_code
_entity_poly.pdbx_strand_id
1 'polypeptide(L)'
;MNRSSIIPVMATLFCFSSAAQDPSSYRKQDTWQHTVQASLEALSTQRDGGGRLSPVLFGPWTSIGPFRAKTKDAFGEVFPPETEFVPGKAYEEGTLRWTDRPQWRDGAVVLFEQMDFCAMFISRRVSAPRDTTLALSLGSDDGIKVWLDGKPVLQHDIDRAVQPNQEEVEISLARGEHRLLIKVNNGGGDFGFYFAVVNRDMRELLRLVDRDFSSEEAKREIAWESADSIWATAWKPGDYAELSRRYAAATLFDTPADRTAALVRARTASSGTALDAFRKTYLGARMQDITPVLLTPGASPLPRINGARVFGARPGNPFLYTVAATGTRPIRFSAEGLPAGLALDSTTGRITGTLAGPGTYRLTVRAANGLGTSERVFTILSGDQIALTPPLGWNSWNCFASAVDDAKVRAAADAMVTSGLVQHGWSYINIDDCWEVKPEAKDPLLAGEPRTAEGRINTNKKFPDMKALGDYVHSKGLKLGIYSSPGPLTCAGFTASYRFEEQDAAQYARWGIDYLKYDWCSYGSIEKERTLEALEKPYRLMRRALNGVHRDIVFSLCQYGMGNVWEWGGAAGGNSWRTTGDIEDTWESMSGIGFSQAGHEKFAKPGNWNDPDMLVVGKVGWGPQLHPTRLTPNEQYTHITLWALLSAPLLIGCDMTQLDQFTTSLLTNDEVLEVNQDPLGRQASRVRGSGEIEVWVKEMEDGSKAVGLFNRGRWKSDVPLLWSDLGMTGTQAVRDLWRQKNLGEFPGGITLPVARHGAVLLRVGPPAREP
;
A
#
# COMPACT_ATOMS: atom_id res chain seq x y z
N MET A 1 22.62 -46.59 -17.77
CA MET A 1 22.23 -47.23 -16.50
C MET A 1 22.76 -46.40 -15.36
N ASN A 2 22.00 -45.56 -14.79
CA ASN A 2 22.02 -45.14 -13.40
C ASN A 2 20.87 -44.11 -13.20
N ARG A 3 19.79 -44.62 -12.64
CA ARG A 3 18.54 -43.89 -12.44
C ARG A 3 18.40 -43.29 -11.01
N SER A 4 19.49 -43.11 -10.27
CA SER A 4 19.41 -42.92 -8.82
C SER A 4 19.82 -41.55 -8.28
N SER A 5 20.11 -40.54 -9.07
CA SER A 5 20.62 -39.25 -8.57
C SER A 5 19.75 -37.99 -8.81
N ILE A 6 18.54 -38.14 -9.33
CA ILE A 6 17.67 -36.98 -9.68
C ILE A 6 16.54 -36.76 -8.68
N ILE A 7 16.24 -37.73 -7.83
CA ILE A 7 15.09 -37.71 -6.91
C ILE A 7 15.23 -36.74 -5.71
N PRO A 8 16.42 -36.45 -5.13
CA PRO A 8 16.47 -35.66 -3.91
C PRO A 8 16.16 -34.16 -4.06
N VAL A 9 16.40 -33.56 -5.23
CA VAL A 9 16.26 -32.10 -5.40
C VAL A 9 14.79 -31.65 -5.57
N MET A 10 13.96 -32.52 -6.07
CA MET A 10 12.53 -32.18 -6.29
C MET A 10 11.59 -32.58 -5.15
N ALA A 11 12.00 -33.52 -4.29
CA ALA A 11 11.21 -33.90 -3.12
C ALA A 11 11.17 -32.77 -2.06
N THR A 12 12.11 -31.83 -2.09
CA THR A 12 12.15 -30.69 -1.14
C THR A 12 11.14 -29.58 -1.50
N LEU A 13 10.52 -29.64 -2.66
CA LEU A 13 9.60 -28.63 -3.17
C LEU A 13 8.17 -28.75 -2.59
N PHE A 14 7.81 -29.88 -1.97
CA PHE A 14 6.41 -30.17 -1.64
C PHE A 14 6.14 -30.63 -0.19
N CYS A 15 7.16 -30.70 0.67
CA CYS A 15 6.97 -31.12 2.06
C CYS A 15 7.05 -29.94 3.04
N PHE A 16 6.17 -28.96 2.93
CA PHE A 16 5.87 -28.05 4.02
C PHE A 16 4.35 -27.81 4.08
N SER A 17 3.64 -28.80 4.59
CA SER A 17 2.31 -28.59 5.11
C SER A 17 2.36 -28.68 6.64
N SER A 18 1.69 -27.72 7.28
CA SER A 18 1.28 -27.69 8.67
C SER A 18 2.37 -27.54 9.76
N ALA A 19 2.78 -26.30 9.97
CA ALA A 19 3.07 -25.83 11.33
C ALA A 19 2.57 -24.40 11.41
N ALA A 20 1.86 -24.06 12.49
CA ALA A 20 1.43 -22.68 12.76
C ALA A 20 2.65 -21.76 12.71
N GLN A 21 2.67 -20.84 11.75
CA GLN A 21 3.82 -19.98 11.53
C GLN A 21 3.70 -18.71 12.37
N ASP A 22 4.76 -18.45 13.12
CA ASP A 22 5.07 -17.21 13.84
C ASP A 22 4.91 -15.99 12.91
N PRO A 23 4.25 -14.90 13.34
CA PRO A 23 4.12 -13.66 12.56
C PRO A 23 5.44 -13.05 12.10
N SER A 24 6.57 -13.35 12.77
CA SER A 24 7.90 -12.96 12.34
C SER A 24 8.39 -13.67 11.08
N SER A 25 7.71 -14.73 10.63
CA SER A 25 8.06 -15.50 9.43
C SER A 25 7.63 -14.88 8.12
N TYR A 26 6.84 -13.80 8.13
CA TYR A 26 6.43 -13.07 6.92
C TYR A 26 7.57 -12.42 6.15
N ARG A 27 8.75 -12.27 6.76
CA ARG A 27 9.99 -11.85 6.09
C ARG A 27 10.63 -12.93 5.17
N LYS A 28 9.98 -14.09 5.01
CA LYS A 28 10.54 -15.24 4.26
C LYS A 28 9.82 -15.56 2.95
N GLN A 29 8.95 -14.72 2.43
CA GLN A 29 8.05 -15.14 1.38
C GLN A 29 8.21 -14.41 0.06
N ASP A 30 9.30 -14.71 -0.59
CA ASP A 30 9.30 -14.89 -2.04
C ASP A 30 9.83 -16.30 -2.40
N THR A 31 9.61 -17.26 -1.51
CA THR A 31 10.18 -18.61 -1.63
C THR A 31 9.71 -19.33 -2.89
N TRP A 32 8.51 -19.04 -3.41
CA TRP A 32 8.04 -19.73 -4.59
C TRP A 32 8.61 -19.15 -5.88
N GLN A 33 8.61 -17.83 -6.05
CA GLN A 33 9.28 -17.16 -7.17
C GLN A 33 10.74 -17.56 -7.23
N HIS A 34 11.43 -17.53 -6.07
CA HIS A 34 12.83 -17.98 -5.97
C HIS A 34 12.99 -19.46 -6.23
N THR A 35 12.10 -20.29 -5.73
CA THR A 35 12.20 -21.74 -5.93
C THR A 35 11.94 -22.10 -7.38
N VAL A 36 10.96 -21.46 -8.03
CA VAL A 36 10.72 -21.67 -9.47
C VAL A 36 11.87 -21.08 -10.28
N GLN A 37 12.32 -19.86 -9.98
CA GLN A 37 13.47 -19.26 -10.66
C GLN A 37 14.75 -20.07 -10.45
N ALA A 38 15.07 -20.48 -9.23
CA ALA A 38 16.22 -21.35 -8.95
C ALA A 38 16.09 -22.72 -9.64
N SER A 39 14.88 -23.27 -9.73
CA SER A 39 14.62 -24.52 -10.47
C SER A 39 14.77 -24.34 -11.97
N LEU A 40 14.34 -23.20 -12.52
CA LEU A 40 14.51 -22.84 -13.92
C LEU A 40 15.99 -22.60 -14.26
N GLU A 41 16.70 -21.91 -13.39
CA GLU A 41 18.16 -21.69 -13.52
C GLU A 41 18.92 -23.00 -13.41
N ALA A 42 18.58 -23.87 -12.45
CA ALA A 42 19.17 -25.20 -12.31
C ALA A 42 18.90 -26.09 -13.54
N LEU A 43 17.71 -26.02 -14.11
CA LEU A 43 17.36 -26.72 -15.36
C LEU A 43 18.12 -26.15 -16.56
N SER A 44 18.35 -24.84 -16.59
CA SER A 44 19.13 -24.17 -17.64
C SER A 44 20.63 -24.52 -17.54
N THR A 45 21.14 -24.72 -16.34
CA THR A 45 22.57 -25.04 -16.09
C THR A 45 22.91 -26.51 -16.28
N GLN A 46 21.96 -27.44 -16.24
CA GLN A 46 22.19 -28.88 -16.40
C GLN A 46 22.56 -29.35 -17.83
N ARG A 47 22.70 -28.45 -18.78
CA ARG A 47 22.94 -28.76 -20.17
C ARG A 47 24.36 -28.43 -20.67
N ASP A 48 25.43 -28.74 -19.93
CA ASP A 48 26.79 -28.53 -20.41
C ASP A 48 27.38 -29.72 -21.15
N GLY A 49 27.39 -29.69 -22.45
CA GLY A 49 27.94 -30.74 -23.28
C GLY A 49 27.59 -30.64 -24.78
N GLY A 50 27.60 -29.48 -25.38
CA GLY A 50 27.47 -29.34 -26.82
C GLY A 50 26.33 -28.40 -27.29
N GLY A 51 26.65 -27.14 -27.40
CA GLY A 51 25.77 -26.14 -28.04
C GLY A 51 24.95 -25.28 -27.10
N ARG A 52 25.41 -25.01 -25.91
CA ARG A 52 24.73 -24.35 -24.81
C ARG A 52 24.94 -22.87 -24.69
N LEU A 53 23.93 -22.19 -24.16
CA LEU A 53 24.08 -20.84 -23.60
C LEU A 53 24.48 -20.97 -22.14
N SER A 54 25.71 -20.64 -21.79
CA SER A 54 26.12 -20.52 -20.41
C SER A 54 25.31 -19.36 -19.75
N PRO A 55 24.79 -19.54 -18.55
CA PRO A 55 24.10 -18.47 -17.84
C PRO A 55 25.04 -17.33 -17.47
N VAL A 56 24.48 -16.16 -17.20
CA VAL A 56 25.22 -15.10 -16.51
C VAL A 56 25.49 -15.60 -15.09
N LEU A 57 26.73 -15.56 -14.67
CA LEU A 57 27.15 -16.01 -13.35
C LEU A 57 27.39 -14.83 -12.43
N PHE A 58 26.79 -14.88 -11.27
CA PHE A 58 27.00 -13.92 -10.21
C PHE A 58 27.95 -14.52 -9.16
N GLY A 59 29.11 -13.89 -8.96
CA GLY A 59 30.07 -14.28 -7.94
C GLY A 59 29.55 -14.04 -6.50
N PRO A 60 30.32 -14.46 -5.49
CA PRO A 60 29.93 -14.22 -4.10
C PRO A 60 29.87 -12.73 -3.78
N TRP A 61 29.08 -12.39 -2.75
CA TRP A 61 28.99 -11.04 -2.23
C TRP A 61 30.21 -10.68 -1.39
N THR A 62 30.66 -9.44 -1.53
CA THR A 62 31.60 -8.80 -0.61
C THR A 62 31.02 -7.48 -0.14
N SER A 63 31.32 -7.07 1.08
CA SER A 63 30.88 -5.79 1.61
C SER A 63 31.98 -5.04 2.34
N ILE A 64 31.85 -3.73 2.42
CA ILE A 64 32.68 -2.86 3.25
C ILE A 64 31.84 -1.73 3.83
N GLY A 65 32.09 -1.38 5.07
CA GLY A 65 31.35 -0.39 5.84
C GLY A 65 30.88 -0.97 7.18
N PRO A 66 29.99 -0.24 7.88
CA PRO A 66 29.41 1.05 7.48
C PRO A 66 30.41 2.21 7.56
N PHE A 67 30.43 3.07 6.56
CA PHE A 67 31.13 4.35 6.58
C PHE A 67 30.22 5.41 7.22
N ARG A 68 30.68 6.04 8.29
CA ARG A 68 29.90 7.11 8.92
C ARG A 68 29.97 8.40 8.08
N ALA A 69 28.83 8.97 7.79
CA ALA A 69 28.76 10.25 7.10
C ALA A 69 29.26 11.40 8.00
N LYS A 70 29.99 12.35 7.44
CA LYS A 70 30.44 13.56 8.14
C LYS A 70 29.28 14.55 8.33
N THR A 71 28.34 14.50 7.41
CA THR A 71 27.06 15.23 7.48
C THR A 71 25.94 14.22 7.68
N LYS A 72 24.70 14.69 7.88
CA LYS A 72 23.55 13.78 7.92
C LYS A 72 23.14 13.26 6.51
N ASP A 73 23.76 13.75 5.45
CA ASP A 73 23.53 13.34 4.07
C ASP A 73 24.46 12.18 3.70
N ALA A 74 24.15 10.97 4.14
CA ALA A 74 24.90 9.79 3.79
C ALA A 74 24.71 9.37 2.31
N PHE A 75 23.62 9.80 1.67
CA PHE A 75 23.38 9.54 0.26
C PHE A 75 24.28 10.42 -0.62
N GLY A 76 24.27 11.73 -0.39
CA GLY A 76 25.02 12.71 -1.20
C GLY A 76 26.54 12.66 -0.96
N GLU A 77 27.00 12.26 0.24
CA GLU A 77 28.42 12.17 0.55
C GLU A 77 29.10 11.10 -0.29
N VAL A 78 30.25 11.45 -0.89
CA VAL A 78 31.06 10.51 -1.69
C VAL A 78 32.07 9.81 -0.80
N PHE A 79 32.00 8.50 -0.74
CA PHE A 79 32.91 7.64 0.01
C PHE A 79 33.96 6.98 -0.88
N PRO A 80 35.10 6.56 -0.32
CA PRO A 80 36.19 6.00 -1.15
C PRO A 80 35.81 4.86 -2.10
N PRO A 81 34.91 3.92 -1.76
CA PRO A 81 34.51 2.86 -2.72
C PRO A 81 33.80 3.35 -3.97
N GLU A 82 33.23 4.57 -3.98
CA GLU A 82 32.60 5.16 -5.14
C GLU A 82 33.60 5.64 -6.20
N THR A 83 34.78 6.04 -5.75
CA THR A 83 35.84 6.58 -6.62
C THR A 83 36.92 5.57 -6.97
N GLU A 84 37.18 4.65 -6.07
CA GLU A 84 38.24 3.64 -6.25
C GLU A 84 37.88 2.32 -5.60
N PHE A 85 37.63 1.30 -6.40
CA PHE A 85 37.43 -0.05 -5.91
C PHE A 85 38.78 -0.83 -5.94
N VAL A 86 39.39 -1.04 -4.79
CA VAL A 86 40.61 -1.84 -4.65
C VAL A 86 40.39 -2.99 -3.67
N PRO A 87 40.25 -4.24 -4.14
CA PRO A 87 40.19 -5.39 -3.26
C PRO A 87 41.41 -5.44 -2.35
N GLY A 88 41.22 -5.69 -1.06
CA GLY A 88 42.29 -5.77 -0.07
C GLY A 88 42.79 -4.43 0.48
N LYS A 89 42.39 -3.28 -0.08
CA LYS A 89 42.68 -1.97 0.50
C LYS A 89 41.88 -1.81 1.80
N ALA A 90 42.54 -1.31 2.82
CA ALA A 90 41.93 -0.91 4.07
C ALA A 90 41.61 0.60 4.06
N TYR A 91 40.52 0.98 4.66
CA TYR A 91 40.06 2.35 4.81
C TYR A 91 39.95 2.70 6.29
N GLU A 92 39.75 3.98 6.63
CA GLU A 92 39.63 4.48 7.99
C GLU A 92 40.74 3.92 8.91
N GLU A 93 42.02 4.20 8.56
CA GLU A 93 43.20 3.77 9.30
C GLU A 93 43.29 2.24 9.48
N GLY A 94 42.70 1.50 8.58
CA GLY A 94 42.75 0.02 8.57
C GLY A 94 41.60 -0.67 9.24
N THR A 95 40.61 0.06 9.77
CA THR A 95 39.46 -0.51 10.47
C THR A 95 38.44 -1.12 9.51
N LEU A 96 38.25 -0.53 8.33
CA LEU A 96 37.31 -1.04 7.32
C LEU A 96 38.02 -1.78 6.22
N ARG A 97 37.58 -3.01 5.95
CA ARG A 97 38.10 -3.88 4.88
C ARG A 97 36.97 -4.57 4.14
N TRP A 98 37.16 -4.84 2.86
CA TRP A 98 36.25 -5.70 2.11
C TRP A 98 36.23 -7.10 2.73
N THR A 99 35.04 -7.56 3.06
CA THR A 99 34.77 -8.84 3.73
C THR A 99 33.85 -9.68 2.86
N ASP A 100 34.22 -10.94 2.64
CA ASP A 100 33.38 -11.90 1.93
C ASP A 100 32.13 -12.24 2.75
N ARG A 101 31.01 -12.39 2.04
CA ARG A 101 29.69 -12.65 2.62
C ARG A 101 29.05 -13.93 2.04
N PRO A 102 29.65 -15.09 2.23
CA PRO A 102 29.18 -16.32 1.61
C PRO A 102 27.81 -16.79 2.10
N GLN A 103 27.36 -16.27 3.23
CA GLN A 103 26.04 -16.55 3.80
C GLN A 103 24.89 -15.76 3.13
N TRP A 104 25.19 -14.66 2.43
CA TRP A 104 24.16 -13.86 1.78
C TRP A 104 23.60 -14.59 0.56
N ARG A 105 22.28 -14.54 0.41
CA ARG A 105 21.54 -15.19 -0.67
C ARG A 105 20.78 -14.15 -1.46
N ASP A 106 20.83 -14.27 -2.78
CA ASP A 106 19.96 -13.50 -3.66
C ASP A 106 18.50 -13.85 -3.35
N GLY A 107 17.63 -12.86 -3.38
CA GLY A 107 16.22 -13.02 -3.06
C GLY A 107 15.85 -13.06 -1.58
N ALA A 108 16.80 -12.80 -0.71
CA ALA A 108 16.55 -12.62 0.71
C ALA A 108 16.91 -11.19 1.13
N VAL A 109 16.13 -10.63 2.04
CA VAL A 109 16.51 -9.37 2.72
C VAL A 109 17.69 -9.64 3.63
N VAL A 110 18.74 -8.84 3.48
CA VAL A 110 19.93 -8.88 4.31
C VAL A 110 19.92 -7.63 5.19
N LEU A 111 19.88 -7.83 6.50
CA LEU A 111 20.00 -6.75 7.49
C LEU A 111 21.46 -6.55 7.89
N PHE A 112 21.87 -5.30 8.02
CA PHE A 112 23.18 -4.89 8.50
C PHE A 112 23.11 -4.55 9.99
N GLU A 113 24.29 -4.34 10.59
CA GLU A 113 24.39 -3.75 11.91
C GLU A 113 23.86 -2.31 11.88
N GLN A 114 22.99 -1.97 12.81
CA GLN A 114 22.32 -0.69 12.87
C GLN A 114 23.30 0.44 13.15
N MET A 115 23.31 1.44 12.30
CA MET A 115 24.09 2.67 12.45
C MET A 115 23.40 3.80 11.70
N ASP A 116 23.13 4.89 12.38
CA ASP A 116 22.49 6.07 11.77
C ASP A 116 23.53 6.88 10.97
N PHE A 117 23.07 7.55 9.92
CA PHE A 117 23.87 8.42 9.04
C PHE A 117 25.14 7.75 8.51
N CYS A 118 24.96 6.64 7.85
CA CYS A 118 26.07 5.84 7.32
C CYS A 118 25.78 5.26 5.92
N ALA A 119 26.80 4.68 5.30
CA ALA A 119 26.67 3.96 4.04
C ALA A 119 27.41 2.61 4.08
N MET A 120 26.76 1.57 3.59
CA MET A 120 27.34 0.26 3.32
C MET A 120 27.59 0.11 1.82
N PHE A 121 28.75 -0.43 1.46
CA PHE A 121 29.05 -0.79 0.08
C PHE A 121 29.09 -2.30 -0.08
N ILE A 122 28.43 -2.77 -1.14
CA ILE A 122 28.26 -4.18 -1.46
C ILE A 122 28.72 -4.38 -2.90
N SER A 123 29.49 -5.40 -3.17
CA SER A 123 29.99 -5.65 -4.51
C SER A 123 30.03 -7.14 -4.84
N ARG A 124 29.90 -7.45 -6.11
CA ARG A 124 30.12 -8.78 -6.67
C ARG A 124 30.60 -8.71 -8.13
N ARG A 125 31.22 -9.79 -8.58
CA ARG A 125 31.54 -10.00 -10.01
C ARG A 125 30.33 -10.56 -10.74
N VAL A 126 30.17 -10.19 -11.99
CA VAL A 126 29.16 -10.72 -12.90
C VAL A 126 29.85 -11.17 -14.18
N SER A 127 29.76 -12.45 -14.53
CA SER A 127 30.35 -13.01 -15.72
C SER A 127 29.27 -13.26 -16.77
N ALA A 128 29.36 -12.55 -17.89
CA ALA A 128 28.43 -12.69 -19.02
C ALA A 128 29.13 -13.47 -20.15
N PRO A 129 28.59 -14.64 -20.53
CA PRO A 129 29.21 -15.45 -21.60
C PRO A 129 28.99 -14.86 -23.00
N ARG A 130 28.06 -13.91 -23.12
CA ARG A 130 27.70 -13.17 -24.33
C ARG A 130 27.08 -11.83 -23.94
N ASP A 131 26.89 -10.95 -24.92
CA ASP A 131 26.12 -9.71 -24.74
C ASP A 131 24.70 -10.07 -24.27
N THR A 132 24.30 -9.49 -23.14
CA THR A 132 23.04 -9.85 -22.46
C THR A 132 22.47 -8.64 -21.73
N THR A 133 21.15 -8.50 -21.71
CA THR A 133 20.44 -7.54 -20.88
C THR A 133 19.70 -8.28 -19.77
N LEU A 134 19.84 -7.80 -18.53
CA LEU A 134 19.17 -8.35 -17.36
C LEU A 134 18.41 -7.24 -16.65
N ALA A 135 17.33 -7.59 -15.99
CA ALA A 135 16.70 -6.72 -15.00
C ALA A 135 17.08 -7.19 -13.58
N LEU A 136 17.47 -6.25 -12.73
CA LEU A 136 17.75 -6.48 -11.32
C LEU A 136 16.59 -5.94 -10.51
N SER A 137 16.15 -6.70 -9.51
CA SER A 137 15.23 -6.25 -8.49
C SER A 137 16.01 -5.94 -7.23
N LEU A 138 15.82 -4.75 -6.70
CA LEU A 138 16.57 -4.22 -5.58
C LEU A 138 15.61 -3.70 -4.51
N GLY A 139 16.11 -3.64 -3.29
CA GLY A 139 15.48 -2.98 -2.16
C GLY A 139 16.56 -2.45 -1.23
N SER A 140 16.25 -1.37 -0.54
CA SER A 140 17.16 -0.72 0.41
C SER A 140 16.37 -0.13 1.57
N ASP A 141 17.00 -0.10 2.69
CA ASP A 141 16.67 0.74 3.83
C ASP A 141 17.64 1.89 3.80
N ASP A 142 17.15 2.92 3.59
CA ASP A 142 16.84 4.09 2.86
C ASP A 142 17.27 4.07 1.38
N GLY A 143 18.12 5.07 0.98
CA GLY A 143 18.48 5.27 -0.42
C GLY A 143 19.48 4.26 -0.96
N ILE A 144 19.52 4.17 -2.28
CA ILE A 144 20.37 3.24 -3.01
C ILE A 144 21.05 3.89 -4.21
N LYS A 145 22.33 3.55 -4.41
CA LYS A 145 23.04 3.83 -5.67
C LYS A 145 23.66 2.55 -6.20
N VAL A 146 23.59 2.34 -7.50
CA VAL A 146 24.12 1.15 -8.17
C VAL A 146 24.99 1.55 -9.34
N TRP A 147 26.17 0.93 -9.44
CA TRP A 147 27.08 1.10 -10.56
C TRP A 147 27.40 -0.25 -11.19
N LEU A 148 27.46 -0.26 -12.51
CA LEU A 148 28.01 -1.35 -13.32
C LEU A 148 29.29 -0.86 -13.98
N ASP A 149 30.42 -1.51 -13.69
CA ASP A 149 31.75 -1.12 -14.20
C ASP A 149 32.08 0.36 -13.96
N GLY A 150 31.71 0.88 -12.80
CA GLY A 150 31.90 2.26 -12.40
C GLY A 150 30.92 3.27 -13.03
N LYS A 151 30.00 2.84 -13.89
CA LYS A 151 28.95 3.69 -14.46
C LYS A 151 27.66 3.59 -13.62
N PRO A 152 27.07 4.69 -13.20
CA PRO A 152 25.82 4.66 -12.44
C PRO A 152 24.69 4.15 -13.32
N VAL A 153 23.89 3.20 -12.78
CA VAL A 153 22.72 2.63 -13.44
C VAL A 153 21.43 2.87 -12.64
N LEU A 154 21.55 3.14 -11.33
CA LEU A 154 20.44 3.52 -10.46
C LEU A 154 20.93 4.49 -9.39
N GLN A 155 20.14 5.53 -9.09
CA GLN A 155 20.32 6.41 -7.95
C GLN A 155 18.97 6.85 -7.46
N HIS A 156 18.62 6.46 -6.22
CA HIS A 156 17.36 6.82 -5.60
C HIS A 156 17.61 7.21 -4.15
N ASP A 157 17.41 8.49 -3.87
CA ASP A 157 17.49 9.07 -2.52
C ASP A 157 16.10 9.05 -1.92
N ILE A 158 15.85 8.16 -1.01
CA ILE A 158 14.53 7.91 -0.42
C ILE A 158 14.70 7.40 1.01
N ASP A 159 13.75 7.74 1.86
CA ASP A 159 13.66 7.26 3.24
C ASP A 159 12.59 6.16 3.30
N ARG A 160 13.00 4.94 3.58
CA ARG A 160 12.11 3.77 3.58
C ARG A 160 12.75 2.56 4.27
N ALA A 161 11.93 1.64 4.77
CA ALA A 161 12.38 0.32 5.20
C ALA A 161 12.67 -0.59 4.02
N VAL A 162 13.66 -1.51 4.15
CA VAL A 162 14.01 -2.45 3.09
C VAL A 162 12.88 -3.46 2.84
N GLN A 163 12.46 -3.55 1.58
CA GLN A 163 11.49 -4.55 1.10
C GLN A 163 11.98 -5.17 -0.21
N PRO A 164 11.54 -6.41 -0.56
CA PRO A 164 11.75 -6.95 -1.89
C PRO A 164 11.07 -6.13 -2.98
N ASN A 165 11.69 -6.07 -4.16
CA ASN A 165 11.12 -5.50 -5.38
C ASN A 165 10.77 -3.99 -5.34
N GLN A 166 11.48 -3.20 -4.54
CA GLN A 166 11.30 -1.75 -4.47
C GLN A 166 11.79 -1.02 -5.72
N GLU A 167 12.92 -1.50 -6.28
CA GLU A 167 13.50 -0.96 -7.50
C GLU A 167 13.65 -2.04 -8.56
N GLU A 168 13.49 -1.68 -9.82
CA GLU A 168 13.86 -2.50 -10.96
C GLU A 168 14.77 -1.71 -11.89
N VAL A 169 15.96 -2.22 -12.16
CA VAL A 169 16.93 -1.59 -13.05
C VAL A 169 17.40 -2.57 -14.11
N GLU A 170 17.35 -2.13 -15.38
CA GLU A 170 17.88 -2.89 -16.49
C GLU A 170 19.38 -2.61 -16.64
N ILE A 171 20.19 -3.67 -16.71
CA ILE A 171 21.62 -3.60 -16.97
C ILE A 171 21.98 -4.34 -18.26
N SER A 172 22.83 -3.73 -19.09
CA SER A 172 23.39 -4.35 -20.28
C SER A 172 24.82 -4.80 -20.01
N LEU A 173 25.06 -6.09 -20.18
CA LEU A 173 26.35 -6.74 -20.00
C LEU A 173 26.93 -7.11 -21.37
N ALA A 174 28.10 -6.61 -21.72
CA ALA A 174 28.86 -7.14 -22.83
C ALA A 174 29.42 -8.53 -22.44
N ARG A 175 29.85 -9.31 -23.43
CA ARG A 175 30.56 -10.56 -23.14
C ARG A 175 31.81 -10.29 -22.30
N GLY A 176 31.95 -10.92 -21.13
CA GLY A 176 33.11 -10.77 -20.26
C GLY A 176 32.77 -10.67 -18.78
N GLU A 177 33.73 -10.20 -18.03
CA GLU A 177 33.63 -9.97 -16.59
C GLU A 177 33.21 -8.53 -16.32
N HIS A 178 32.24 -8.37 -15.45
CA HIS A 178 31.69 -7.08 -15.01
C HIS A 178 31.74 -6.99 -13.49
N ARG A 179 31.60 -5.79 -12.98
CA ARG A 179 31.51 -5.52 -11.55
C ARG A 179 30.25 -4.73 -11.22
N LEU A 180 29.47 -5.29 -10.36
CA LEU A 180 28.36 -4.62 -9.71
C LEU A 180 28.82 -4.03 -8.37
N LEU A 181 28.56 -2.76 -8.15
CA LEU A 181 28.77 -2.06 -6.87
C LEU A 181 27.45 -1.43 -6.46
N ILE A 182 27.05 -1.60 -5.21
CA ILE A 182 25.85 -1.05 -4.63
C ILE A 182 26.23 -0.29 -3.36
N LYS A 183 25.73 0.94 -3.22
CA LYS A 183 25.74 1.71 -1.98
C LYS A 183 24.34 1.72 -1.43
N VAL A 184 24.20 1.37 -0.16
CA VAL A 184 22.97 1.55 0.61
C VAL A 184 23.32 2.54 1.72
N ASN A 185 22.56 3.60 1.85
CA ASN A 185 22.71 4.55 2.96
C ASN A 185 21.59 4.37 3.97
N ASN A 186 21.87 4.70 5.20
CA ASN A 186 20.91 4.74 6.31
C ASN A 186 20.88 6.12 6.94
N GLY A 187 19.70 6.74 7.02
CA GLY A 187 19.43 7.96 7.76
C GLY A 187 19.12 7.70 9.23
N GLY A 188 18.58 6.51 9.53
CA GLY A 188 18.27 6.06 10.89
C GLY A 188 17.26 4.92 10.88
N GLY A 189 17.26 4.09 11.90
CA GLY A 189 16.35 2.95 12.01
C GLY A 189 17.01 1.61 11.62
N ASP A 190 16.24 0.72 10.99
CA ASP A 190 16.74 -0.54 10.44
C ASP A 190 17.70 -0.22 9.28
N PHE A 191 18.54 -1.18 8.89
CA PHE A 191 19.51 -0.98 7.84
C PHE A 191 19.69 -2.28 7.05
N GLY A 192 19.49 -2.25 5.73
CA GLY A 192 19.57 -3.47 4.95
C GLY A 192 19.40 -3.30 3.45
N PHE A 193 19.52 -4.41 2.73
CA PHE A 193 19.28 -4.45 1.29
C PHE A 193 18.63 -5.75 0.83
N TYR A 194 18.06 -5.69 -0.37
CA TYR A 194 17.53 -6.83 -1.11
C TYR A 194 18.10 -6.80 -2.53
N PHE A 195 18.39 -7.97 -3.07
CA PHE A 195 18.85 -8.15 -4.45
C PHE A 195 18.28 -9.44 -5.04
N ALA A 196 17.77 -9.36 -6.25
CA ALA A 196 17.45 -10.51 -7.08
C ALA A 196 17.64 -10.19 -8.55
N VAL A 197 17.91 -11.21 -9.37
CA VAL A 197 17.81 -11.09 -10.82
C VAL A 197 16.35 -11.31 -11.21
N VAL A 198 15.78 -10.33 -11.93
CA VAL A 198 14.38 -10.42 -12.36
C VAL A 198 14.29 -11.34 -13.57
N ASN A 199 13.54 -12.41 -13.44
CA ASN A 199 12.98 -13.08 -14.60
C ASN A 199 11.66 -12.35 -14.94
N ARG A 200 11.70 -11.47 -15.98
CA ARG A 200 10.53 -10.70 -16.42
C ARG A 200 9.39 -11.61 -16.86
N ASP A 201 9.74 -12.70 -17.52
CA ASP A 201 8.75 -13.67 -17.97
C ASP A 201 8.07 -14.36 -16.79
N MET A 202 8.83 -14.66 -15.72
CA MET A 202 8.27 -15.25 -14.51
C MET A 202 7.38 -14.26 -13.74
N ARG A 203 7.80 -12.99 -13.66
CA ARG A 203 6.97 -11.95 -13.03
C ARG A 203 5.67 -11.72 -13.80
N GLU A 204 5.76 -11.67 -15.12
CA GLU A 204 4.58 -11.58 -15.99
C GLU A 204 3.68 -12.80 -15.83
N LEU A 205 4.28 -13.98 -15.80
CA LEU A 205 3.58 -15.22 -15.54
C LEU A 205 2.81 -15.21 -14.22
N LEU A 206 3.45 -14.74 -13.13
CA LEU A 206 2.81 -14.66 -11.83
C LEU A 206 1.67 -13.64 -11.81
N ARG A 207 1.78 -12.52 -12.52
CA ARG A 207 0.68 -11.58 -12.72
C ARG A 207 -0.47 -12.23 -13.49
N LEU A 208 -0.16 -13.05 -14.48
CA LEU A 208 -1.15 -13.76 -15.29
C LEU A 208 -1.89 -14.83 -14.49
N VAL A 209 -1.30 -15.38 -13.44
CA VAL A 209 -1.95 -16.37 -12.55
C VAL A 209 -2.90 -15.72 -11.54
N ASP A 210 -2.90 -14.40 -11.47
CA ASP A 210 -3.78 -13.62 -10.61
C ASP A 210 -5.22 -13.58 -11.14
N ARG A 211 -5.86 -14.74 -11.23
CA ARG A 211 -7.14 -14.95 -11.91
C ARG A 211 -7.98 -16.02 -11.29
N ASP A 212 -9.21 -16.09 -11.82
CA ASP A 212 -10.24 -17.06 -11.50
C ASP A 212 -9.96 -18.46 -12.07
N PHE A 213 -8.78 -18.99 -11.92
CA PHE A 213 -8.47 -20.38 -12.24
C PHE A 213 -8.65 -21.32 -11.07
N SER A 214 -8.94 -22.58 -11.36
CA SER A 214 -8.74 -23.64 -10.38
C SER A 214 -7.24 -23.79 -10.06
N SER A 215 -6.91 -24.27 -8.88
CA SER A 215 -5.51 -24.50 -8.48
C SER A 215 -4.76 -25.36 -9.50
N GLU A 216 -5.40 -26.36 -10.05
CA GLU A 216 -4.82 -27.29 -11.02
C GLU A 216 -4.58 -26.63 -12.38
N GLU A 217 -5.49 -25.79 -12.81
CA GLU A 217 -5.36 -25.05 -14.04
C GLU A 217 -4.23 -24.03 -13.94
N ALA A 218 -4.17 -23.31 -12.83
CA ALA A 218 -3.08 -22.37 -12.54
C ALA A 218 -1.72 -23.05 -12.48
N LYS A 219 -1.61 -24.22 -11.84
CA LYS A 219 -0.37 -25.01 -11.79
C LYS A 219 0.09 -25.43 -13.20
N ARG A 220 -0.85 -25.93 -14.02
CA ARG A 220 -0.52 -26.31 -15.40
C ARG A 220 -0.03 -25.14 -16.22
N GLU A 221 -0.67 -24.00 -16.08
CA GLU A 221 -0.31 -22.80 -16.82
C GLU A 221 1.06 -22.25 -16.41
N ILE A 222 1.34 -22.16 -15.11
CA ILE A 222 2.66 -21.74 -14.63
C ILE A 222 3.76 -22.65 -15.17
N ALA A 223 3.57 -23.97 -15.08
CA ALA A 223 4.55 -24.92 -15.56
C ALA A 223 4.79 -24.76 -17.06
N TRP A 224 3.73 -24.56 -17.81
CA TRP A 224 3.79 -24.41 -19.24
C TRP A 224 4.49 -23.14 -19.68
N GLU A 225 4.12 -21.98 -19.15
CA GLU A 225 4.76 -20.72 -19.54
C GLU A 225 6.17 -20.55 -19.00
N SER A 226 6.46 -21.09 -17.83
CA SER A 226 7.82 -21.12 -17.32
C SER A 226 8.71 -21.95 -18.22
N ALA A 227 8.22 -23.08 -18.72
CA ALA A 227 8.90 -23.90 -19.70
C ALA A 227 9.11 -23.13 -21.03
N ASP A 228 8.11 -22.42 -21.49
CA ASP A 228 8.16 -21.64 -22.72
C ASP A 228 9.11 -20.45 -22.61
N SER A 229 9.11 -19.74 -21.49
CA SER A 229 10.01 -18.64 -21.22
C SER A 229 11.48 -19.03 -21.25
N ILE A 230 11.86 -20.14 -20.61
CA ILE A 230 13.23 -20.67 -20.69
C ILE A 230 13.55 -21.10 -22.13
N TRP A 231 12.59 -21.73 -22.78
CA TRP A 231 12.74 -22.21 -24.13
C TRP A 231 13.07 -21.09 -25.10
N ALA A 232 12.31 -19.99 -25.04
CA ALA A 232 12.49 -18.86 -25.93
C ALA A 232 13.86 -18.22 -25.86
N THR A 233 14.50 -18.29 -24.70
CA THR A 233 15.79 -17.63 -24.44
C THR A 233 17.02 -18.52 -24.65
N ALA A 234 16.87 -19.84 -24.48
CA ALA A 234 18.04 -20.73 -24.37
C ALA A 234 18.00 -21.98 -25.24
N TRP A 235 16.86 -22.38 -25.82
CA TRP A 235 16.67 -23.74 -26.33
C TRP A 235 16.07 -23.79 -27.75
N LYS A 236 16.36 -24.85 -28.47
CA LYS A 236 15.80 -25.09 -29.80
C LYS A 236 14.40 -25.71 -29.69
N PRO A 237 13.50 -25.57 -30.69
CA PRO A 237 12.14 -26.12 -30.65
C PRO A 237 12.02 -27.60 -30.28
N GLY A 238 12.98 -28.43 -30.63
CA GLY A 238 12.99 -29.87 -30.28
C GLY A 238 13.14 -30.16 -28.79
N ASP A 239 13.65 -29.21 -28.01
CA ASP A 239 13.92 -29.40 -26.58
C ASP A 239 12.69 -29.06 -25.71
N TYR A 240 11.72 -28.35 -26.28
CA TYR A 240 10.51 -27.91 -25.57
C TYR A 240 9.71 -29.08 -24.97
N ALA A 241 9.58 -30.17 -25.73
CA ALA A 241 8.94 -31.38 -25.25
C ALA A 241 9.65 -31.99 -24.05
N GLU A 242 10.98 -31.91 -24.01
CA GLU A 242 11.79 -32.41 -22.88
C GLU A 242 11.61 -31.55 -21.64
N LEU A 243 11.60 -30.23 -21.81
CA LEU A 243 11.38 -29.30 -20.69
C LEU A 243 9.97 -29.47 -20.09
N SER A 244 8.95 -29.54 -20.94
CA SER A 244 7.57 -29.78 -20.50
C SER A 244 7.39 -31.14 -19.85
N ARG A 245 8.11 -32.17 -20.31
CA ARG A 245 8.12 -33.48 -19.67
C ARG A 245 8.73 -33.41 -18.27
N ARG A 246 9.81 -32.66 -18.09
CA ARG A 246 10.43 -32.45 -16.79
C ARG A 246 9.50 -31.73 -15.83
N TYR A 247 8.82 -30.68 -16.28
CA TYR A 247 7.83 -30.00 -15.48
C TYR A 247 6.64 -30.89 -15.11
N ALA A 248 6.11 -31.65 -16.05
CA ALA A 248 5.06 -32.61 -15.77
C ALA A 248 5.48 -33.71 -14.79
N ALA A 249 6.73 -34.18 -14.91
CA ALA A 249 7.30 -35.17 -13.99
C ALA A 249 7.62 -34.61 -12.61
N ALA A 250 7.76 -33.31 -12.48
CA ALA A 250 8.07 -32.61 -11.24
C ALA A 250 6.87 -32.38 -10.32
N THR A 251 5.77 -33.10 -10.52
CA THR A 251 4.56 -33.04 -9.67
C THR A 251 3.80 -31.71 -9.71
N LEU A 252 4.00 -30.89 -10.75
CA LEU A 252 3.19 -29.68 -10.97
C LEU A 252 1.77 -30.01 -11.45
N PHE A 253 1.51 -31.27 -11.83
CA PHE A 253 0.22 -31.77 -12.21
C PHE A 253 -0.19 -32.91 -11.30
N ASP A 254 -1.42 -32.86 -10.83
CA ASP A 254 -1.91 -33.82 -9.83
C ASP A 254 -2.31 -35.18 -10.45
N THR A 255 -2.59 -35.22 -11.74
CA THR A 255 -3.02 -36.44 -12.38
C THR A 255 -2.13 -36.86 -13.55
N PRO A 256 -2.04 -38.18 -13.87
CA PRO A 256 -1.36 -38.65 -15.06
C PRO A 256 -1.96 -38.11 -16.37
N ALA A 257 -3.28 -37.85 -16.40
CA ALA A 257 -3.97 -37.28 -17.55
C ALA A 257 -3.47 -35.85 -17.83
N ASP A 258 -3.27 -35.04 -16.80
CA ASP A 258 -2.75 -33.68 -16.94
C ASP A 258 -1.31 -33.66 -17.47
N ARG A 259 -0.46 -34.57 -16.98
CA ARG A 259 0.89 -34.77 -17.51
C ARG A 259 0.90 -35.14 -18.98
N THR A 260 0.01 -36.06 -19.35
CA THR A 260 -0.14 -36.48 -20.74
C THR A 260 -0.62 -35.34 -21.64
N ALA A 261 -1.60 -34.56 -21.19
CA ALA A 261 -2.10 -33.39 -21.92
C ALA A 261 -1.01 -32.33 -22.10
N ALA A 262 -0.19 -32.08 -21.09
CA ALA A 262 0.95 -31.13 -21.16
C ALA A 262 2.01 -31.63 -22.16
N LEU A 263 2.34 -32.94 -22.15
CA LEU A 263 3.31 -33.52 -23.06
C LEU A 263 2.79 -33.49 -24.53
N VAL A 264 1.51 -33.73 -24.75
CA VAL A 264 0.90 -33.63 -26.09
C VAL A 264 1.00 -32.21 -26.62
N ARG A 265 0.63 -31.23 -25.80
CA ARG A 265 0.77 -29.79 -26.14
C ARG A 265 2.21 -29.42 -26.44
N ALA A 266 3.18 -29.85 -25.61
CA ALA A 266 4.58 -29.59 -25.84
C ALA A 266 5.10 -30.18 -27.16
N ARG A 267 4.70 -31.37 -27.49
CA ARG A 267 5.06 -32.02 -28.77
C ARG A 267 4.47 -31.28 -29.97
N THR A 268 3.20 -30.89 -29.87
CA THR A 268 2.51 -30.15 -30.94
C THR A 268 3.11 -28.78 -31.15
N ALA A 269 3.47 -28.10 -30.05
CA ALA A 269 4.07 -26.78 -30.08
C ALA A 269 5.57 -26.77 -30.45
N SER A 270 6.22 -27.92 -30.53
CA SER A 270 7.64 -28.02 -30.87
C SER A 270 7.97 -27.80 -32.36
N SER A 271 6.98 -27.71 -33.25
CA SER A 271 7.17 -27.25 -34.62
C SER A 271 6.95 -25.76 -34.73
N GLY A 272 7.88 -25.00 -35.31
CA GLY A 272 7.96 -23.52 -35.26
C GLY A 272 6.60 -22.80 -35.39
N THR A 273 5.87 -23.00 -36.49
CA THR A 273 4.58 -22.33 -36.70
C THR A 273 3.49 -22.77 -35.71
N ALA A 274 3.51 -23.99 -35.23
CA ALA A 274 2.53 -24.52 -34.27
C ALA A 274 2.83 -23.96 -32.87
N LEU A 275 4.11 -23.83 -32.51
CA LEU A 275 4.56 -23.19 -31.26
C LEU A 275 4.16 -21.73 -31.22
N ASP A 276 4.43 -20.97 -32.28
CA ASP A 276 4.06 -19.57 -32.38
C ASP A 276 2.54 -19.34 -32.36
N ALA A 277 1.77 -20.20 -33.03
CA ALA A 277 0.32 -20.15 -32.98
C ALA A 277 -0.23 -20.46 -31.57
N PHE A 278 0.33 -21.45 -30.89
CA PHE A 278 0.00 -21.80 -29.51
C PHE A 278 0.30 -20.63 -28.57
N ARG A 279 1.52 -20.09 -28.64
CA ARG A 279 1.95 -18.94 -27.82
C ARG A 279 1.04 -17.74 -28.03
N LYS A 280 0.78 -17.36 -29.28
CA LYS A 280 -0.08 -16.23 -29.62
C LYS A 280 -1.51 -16.40 -29.10
N THR A 281 -2.09 -17.59 -29.26
CA THR A 281 -3.45 -17.88 -28.77
C THR A 281 -3.50 -17.92 -27.26
N TYR A 282 -2.54 -18.56 -26.63
CA TYR A 282 -2.46 -18.76 -25.20
C TYR A 282 -2.16 -17.45 -24.46
N LEU A 283 -1.10 -16.75 -24.86
CA LEU A 283 -0.74 -15.44 -24.29
C LEU A 283 -1.81 -14.39 -24.61
N GLY A 284 -2.42 -14.43 -25.79
CA GLY A 284 -3.51 -13.53 -26.15
C GLY A 284 -4.76 -13.75 -25.30
N ALA A 285 -5.12 -14.99 -25.01
CA ALA A 285 -6.20 -15.30 -24.08
C ALA A 285 -5.86 -14.81 -22.66
N ARG A 286 -4.63 -14.98 -22.23
CA ARG A 286 -4.18 -14.58 -20.89
C ARG A 286 -4.03 -13.07 -20.73
N MET A 287 -3.58 -12.36 -21.76
CA MET A 287 -3.56 -10.89 -21.73
C MET A 287 -4.94 -10.28 -21.50
N GLN A 288 -6.02 -10.95 -21.94
CA GLN A 288 -7.37 -10.51 -21.63
C GLN A 288 -7.69 -10.61 -20.13
N ASP A 289 -7.03 -11.49 -19.43
CA ASP A 289 -7.31 -11.79 -18.02
C ASP A 289 -6.53 -10.93 -17.03
N ILE A 290 -5.43 -10.29 -17.46
CA ILE A 290 -4.76 -9.25 -16.67
C ILE A 290 -5.41 -7.87 -16.87
N THR A 291 -6.35 -7.76 -17.80
CA THR A 291 -7.15 -6.55 -17.93
C THR A 291 -7.99 -6.39 -16.66
N PRO A 292 -7.88 -5.27 -15.94
CA PRO A 292 -8.63 -5.08 -14.71
C PRO A 292 -10.13 -5.26 -14.94
N VAL A 293 -10.76 -6.15 -14.19
CA VAL A 293 -12.21 -6.34 -14.26
C VAL A 293 -12.86 -5.27 -13.39
N LEU A 294 -13.69 -4.43 -14.00
CA LEU A 294 -14.48 -3.44 -13.29
C LEU A 294 -15.67 -4.15 -12.63
N LEU A 295 -15.62 -4.31 -11.31
CA LEU A 295 -16.70 -4.94 -10.55
C LEU A 295 -17.78 -3.93 -10.18
N THR A 296 -17.41 -2.68 -9.91
CA THR A 296 -18.33 -1.60 -9.56
C THR A 296 -19.18 -1.21 -10.76
N PRO A 297 -20.52 -1.33 -10.68
CA PRO A 297 -21.39 -0.87 -11.76
C PRO A 297 -21.39 0.65 -11.87
N GLY A 298 -21.76 1.16 -13.03
CA GLY A 298 -21.94 2.60 -13.23
C GLY A 298 -22.99 3.19 -12.27
N ALA A 299 -22.77 4.43 -11.83
CA ALA A 299 -23.70 5.11 -10.93
C ALA A 299 -25.09 5.26 -11.58
N SER A 300 -26.14 5.06 -10.76
CA SER A 300 -27.52 5.30 -11.19
C SER A 300 -27.74 6.78 -11.58
N PRO A 301 -28.56 7.07 -12.60
CA PRO A 301 -28.96 8.44 -12.90
C PRO A 301 -29.89 9.05 -11.84
N LEU A 302 -30.55 8.21 -11.03
CA LEU A 302 -31.34 8.67 -9.87
C LEU A 302 -30.43 9.21 -8.77
N PRO A 303 -30.85 10.20 -8.00
CA PRO A 303 -30.07 10.70 -6.87
C PRO A 303 -29.86 9.60 -5.83
N ARG A 304 -28.65 9.52 -5.28
CA ARG A 304 -28.32 8.72 -4.10
C ARG A 304 -27.42 9.54 -3.19
N ILE A 305 -27.83 9.69 -1.92
CA ILE A 305 -27.00 10.33 -0.90
C ILE A 305 -26.00 9.33 -0.36
N ASN A 306 -24.72 9.67 -0.38
CA ASN A 306 -23.57 8.84 -0.02
C ASN A 306 -22.83 9.41 1.21
N GLY A 307 -21.72 8.76 1.61
CA GLY A 307 -20.85 9.20 2.69
C GLY A 307 -21.44 8.96 4.09
N ALA A 308 -20.91 9.64 5.09
CA ALA A 308 -21.24 9.45 6.50
C ALA A 308 -22.71 9.78 6.81
N ARG A 309 -23.28 9.05 7.78
CA ARG A 309 -24.62 9.32 8.36
C ARG A 309 -24.55 10.12 9.66
N VAL A 310 -23.35 10.27 10.21
CA VAL A 310 -23.08 10.97 11.45
C VAL A 310 -21.87 11.87 11.29
N PHE A 311 -21.90 13.04 11.89
CA PHE A 311 -20.79 14.00 11.87
C PHE A 311 -20.62 14.65 13.25
N GLY A 312 -19.38 14.71 13.73
CA GLY A 312 -19.02 15.34 15.00
C GLY A 312 -18.41 16.73 14.79
N ALA A 313 -18.83 17.69 15.62
CA ALA A 313 -18.27 19.04 15.61
C ALA A 313 -18.27 19.64 17.02
N ARG A 314 -17.23 20.39 17.38
CA ARG A 314 -17.20 21.13 18.64
C ARG A 314 -18.03 22.41 18.53
N PRO A 315 -18.84 22.74 19.55
CA PRO A 315 -19.59 23.98 19.55
C PRO A 315 -18.65 25.20 19.49
N GLY A 316 -19.09 26.26 18.81
CA GLY A 316 -18.30 27.48 18.62
C GLY A 316 -17.29 27.43 17.48
N ASN A 317 -16.96 26.24 16.97
CA ASN A 317 -16.00 26.09 15.87
C ASN A 317 -16.66 26.24 14.49
N PRO A 318 -15.90 26.65 13.45
CA PRO A 318 -16.39 26.67 12.08
C PRO A 318 -16.81 25.27 11.64
N PHE A 319 -18.04 25.16 11.13
CA PHE A 319 -18.62 23.93 10.62
C PHE A 319 -18.51 23.89 9.09
N LEU A 320 -18.02 22.78 8.55
CA LEU A 320 -18.02 22.49 7.12
C LEU A 320 -18.31 21.01 6.88
N TYR A 321 -19.41 20.73 6.21
CA TYR A 321 -19.75 19.39 5.74
C TYR A 321 -20.42 19.48 4.36
N THR A 322 -20.01 18.62 3.42
CA THR A 322 -20.61 18.56 2.08
C THR A 322 -21.44 17.28 1.98
N VAL A 323 -22.74 17.41 1.71
CA VAL A 323 -23.61 16.27 1.44
C VAL A 323 -23.21 15.64 0.12
N ALA A 324 -22.62 14.46 0.19
CA ALA A 324 -22.20 13.70 -0.98
C ALA A 324 -23.43 13.08 -1.66
N ALA A 325 -23.58 13.26 -2.97
CA ALA A 325 -24.63 12.61 -3.72
C ALA A 325 -24.22 12.32 -5.16
N THR A 326 -24.50 11.10 -5.63
CA THR A 326 -24.43 10.69 -7.03
C THR A 326 -25.76 10.85 -7.73
N GLY A 327 -25.78 10.82 -9.07
CA GLY A 327 -26.96 10.97 -9.92
C GLY A 327 -26.72 11.99 -11.03
N THR A 328 -27.64 12.03 -12.00
CA THR A 328 -27.57 12.99 -13.11
C THR A 328 -27.68 14.43 -12.59
N ARG A 329 -26.73 15.28 -12.95
CA ARG A 329 -26.72 16.70 -12.58
C ARG A 329 -27.64 17.52 -13.50
N PRO A 330 -28.25 18.64 -13.01
CA PRO A 330 -28.06 19.23 -11.69
C PRO A 330 -28.82 18.50 -10.58
N ILE A 331 -28.22 18.43 -9.38
CA ILE A 331 -28.84 17.95 -8.16
C ILE A 331 -29.15 19.17 -7.26
N ARG A 332 -30.33 19.22 -6.67
CA ARG A 332 -30.70 20.20 -5.65
C ARG A 332 -30.75 19.55 -4.28
N PHE A 333 -30.18 20.25 -3.30
CA PHE A 333 -30.09 19.79 -1.92
C PHE A 333 -31.04 20.59 -1.03
N SER A 334 -31.66 19.91 -0.06
CA SER A 334 -32.44 20.55 1.02
C SER A 334 -32.26 19.76 2.32
N ALA A 335 -32.53 20.40 3.44
CA ALA A 335 -32.50 19.74 4.75
C ALA A 335 -33.67 20.21 5.59
N GLU A 336 -34.33 19.28 6.26
CA GLU A 336 -35.34 19.54 7.27
C GLU A 336 -34.73 19.29 8.66
N GLY A 337 -34.98 20.19 9.62
CA GLY A 337 -34.41 20.09 10.97
C GLY A 337 -32.99 20.61 11.07
N LEU A 338 -32.50 21.42 10.12
CA LEU A 338 -31.17 22.01 10.19
C LEU A 338 -31.03 22.89 11.44
N PRO A 339 -29.99 22.68 12.29
CA PRO A 339 -29.80 23.45 13.52
C PRO A 339 -29.61 24.95 13.26
N ALA A 340 -30.08 25.79 14.18
CA ALA A 340 -29.78 27.22 14.14
C ALA A 340 -28.26 27.46 14.15
N GLY A 341 -27.81 28.41 13.33
CA GLY A 341 -26.37 28.71 13.12
C GLY A 341 -25.73 27.96 11.96
N LEU A 342 -26.43 26.97 11.37
CA LEU A 342 -25.97 26.30 10.14
C LEU A 342 -26.82 26.69 8.94
N ALA A 343 -26.22 26.76 7.78
CA ALA A 343 -26.87 27.02 6.50
C ALA A 343 -26.46 25.99 5.45
N LEU A 344 -27.42 25.53 4.63
CA LEU A 344 -27.18 24.62 3.51
C LEU A 344 -27.26 25.39 2.19
N ASP A 345 -26.19 25.27 1.38
CA ASP A 345 -26.24 25.70 -0.02
C ASP A 345 -26.94 24.63 -0.87
N SER A 346 -28.07 24.98 -1.44
CA SER A 346 -28.92 24.06 -2.20
C SER A 346 -28.36 23.59 -3.51
N THR A 347 -27.27 24.19 -4.02
CA THR A 347 -26.63 23.84 -5.29
C THR A 347 -25.41 22.93 -5.08
N THR A 348 -24.68 23.18 -4.02
CA THR A 348 -23.42 22.46 -3.73
C THR A 348 -23.59 21.37 -2.67
N GLY A 349 -24.67 21.40 -1.88
CA GLY A 349 -24.87 20.50 -0.74
C GLY A 349 -23.99 20.83 0.47
N ARG A 350 -23.30 21.99 0.47
CA ARG A 350 -22.45 22.41 1.60
C ARG A 350 -23.28 22.93 2.75
N ILE A 351 -23.00 22.41 3.93
CA ILE A 351 -23.51 22.90 5.22
C ILE A 351 -22.36 23.62 5.92
N THR A 352 -22.58 24.92 6.20
CA THR A 352 -21.57 25.78 6.85
C THR A 352 -22.19 26.57 7.98
N GLY A 353 -21.38 27.14 8.87
CA GLY A 353 -21.83 27.97 9.98
C GLY A 353 -21.13 27.60 11.29
N THR A 354 -21.83 27.72 12.41
CA THR A 354 -21.33 27.44 13.75
C THR A 354 -22.47 26.97 14.64
N LEU A 355 -22.25 25.90 15.41
CA LEU A 355 -23.22 25.41 16.41
C LEU A 355 -22.96 26.12 17.75
N ALA A 356 -24.03 26.66 18.37
CA ALA A 356 -23.90 27.46 19.59
C ALA A 356 -23.56 26.63 20.84
N GLY A 357 -23.97 25.36 20.89
CA GLY A 357 -23.82 24.54 22.08
C GLY A 357 -23.80 23.03 21.78
N PRO A 358 -23.50 22.21 22.80
CA PRO A 358 -23.54 20.75 22.65
C PRO A 358 -24.95 20.24 22.44
N GLY A 359 -25.09 19.13 21.70
CA GLY A 359 -26.37 18.50 21.44
C GLY A 359 -26.32 17.47 20.32
N THR A 360 -27.41 16.74 20.17
CA THR A 360 -27.60 15.79 19.06
C THR A 360 -28.71 16.33 18.17
N TYR A 361 -28.36 16.63 16.92
CA TYR A 361 -29.28 17.16 15.93
C TYR A 361 -29.52 16.11 14.84
N ARG A 362 -30.80 15.71 14.71
CA ARG A 362 -31.21 14.81 13.63
C ARG A 362 -31.92 15.60 12.56
N LEU A 363 -31.42 15.51 11.33
CA LEU A 363 -32.02 16.20 10.20
C LEU A 363 -32.25 15.21 9.05
N THR A 364 -33.23 15.49 8.21
CA THR A 364 -33.45 14.76 6.96
C THR A 364 -32.84 15.57 5.84
N VAL A 365 -31.76 15.05 5.23
CA VAL A 365 -31.18 15.65 4.02
C VAL A 365 -31.80 15.01 2.78
N ARG A 366 -32.06 15.86 1.75
CA ARG A 366 -32.64 15.44 0.47
C ARG A 366 -31.75 15.87 -0.67
N ALA A 367 -31.60 14.99 -1.67
CA ALA A 367 -30.95 15.26 -2.93
C ALA A 367 -31.93 14.92 -4.06
N ALA A 368 -32.26 15.90 -4.92
CA ALA A 368 -33.25 15.76 -5.97
C ALA A 368 -32.71 16.18 -7.34
N ASN A 369 -33.10 15.47 -8.39
CA ASN A 369 -32.89 15.86 -9.79
C ASN A 369 -34.18 15.67 -10.60
N GLY A 370 -34.13 15.86 -11.91
CA GLY A 370 -35.31 15.67 -12.77
C GLY A 370 -35.91 14.27 -12.83
N LEU A 371 -35.22 13.26 -12.26
CA LEU A 371 -35.60 11.85 -12.31
C LEU A 371 -36.16 11.33 -10.96
N GLY A 372 -35.85 12.01 -9.84
CA GLY A 372 -36.30 11.57 -8.54
C GLY A 372 -35.63 12.26 -7.37
N THR A 373 -35.92 11.76 -6.16
CA THR A 373 -35.38 12.27 -4.90
C THR A 373 -34.86 11.12 -4.04
N SER A 374 -33.74 11.38 -3.39
CA SER A 374 -33.18 10.52 -2.34
C SER A 374 -33.22 11.27 -1.02
N GLU A 375 -33.63 10.58 0.04
CA GLU A 375 -33.69 11.13 1.40
C GLU A 375 -32.86 10.28 2.35
N ARG A 376 -32.26 10.95 3.36
CA ARG A 376 -31.41 10.26 4.35
C ARG A 376 -31.41 11.01 5.67
N VAL A 377 -31.59 10.28 6.77
CA VAL A 377 -31.34 10.84 8.10
C VAL A 377 -29.86 11.07 8.29
N PHE A 378 -29.51 12.27 8.72
CA PHE A 378 -28.15 12.68 9.04
C PHE A 378 -28.11 13.23 10.46
N THR A 379 -27.15 12.75 11.26
CA THR A 379 -27.03 13.13 12.66
C THR A 379 -25.77 13.98 12.87
N ILE A 380 -25.93 15.16 13.45
CA ILE A 380 -24.81 15.99 13.90
C ILE A 380 -24.71 15.85 15.42
N LEU A 381 -23.56 15.43 15.90
CA LEU A 381 -23.20 15.42 17.32
C LEU A 381 -22.32 16.65 17.61
N SER A 382 -22.90 17.65 18.28
CA SER A 382 -22.14 18.80 18.77
C SER A 382 -21.61 18.51 20.17
N GLY A 383 -20.29 18.46 20.32
CA GLY A 383 -19.61 18.09 21.57
C GLY A 383 -18.10 17.91 21.34
N ASP A 384 -17.44 17.22 22.25
CA ASP A 384 -15.99 17.07 22.21
C ASP A 384 -15.47 16.08 21.16
N GLN A 385 -16.35 15.22 20.65
CA GLN A 385 -15.95 14.17 19.71
C GLN A 385 -16.09 14.63 18.25
N ILE A 386 -15.03 14.45 17.49
CA ILE A 386 -14.96 14.66 16.05
C ILE A 386 -14.52 13.37 15.35
N ALA A 387 -14.50 13.36 14.02
CA ALA A 387 -14.14 12.18 13.23
C ALA A 387 -14.95 10.92 13.60
N LEU A 388 -16.27 11.07 13.73
CA LEU A 388 -17.17 9.98 14.15
C LEU A 388 -17.27 8.84 13.15
N THR A 389 -16.84 9.06 11.90
CA THR A 389 -16.51 8.03 10.92
C THR A 389 -15.07 8.22 10.50
N PRO A 390 -14.39 7.18 9.95
CA PRO A 390 -13.03 7.30 9.48
C PRO A 390 -12.89 8.40 8.41
N PRO A 391 -11.84 9.22 8.43
CA PRO A 391 -11.58 10.20 7.38
C PRO A 391 -11.44 9.55 6.00
N LEU A 392 -12.07 10.16 4.99
CA LEU A 392 -11.89 9.85 3.57
C LEU A 392 -11.15 11.01 2.90
N GLY A 393 -9.99 10.76 2.33
CA GLY A 393 -9.17 11.83 1.77
C GLY A 393 -8.02 11.38 0.90
N TRP A 394 -7.11 12.29 0.67
CA TRP A 394 -5.87 12.11 -0.05
C TRP A 394 -4.70 12.59 0.81
N ASN A 395 -3.53 11.99 0.60
CA ASN A 395 -2.28 12.42 1.21
C ASN A 395 -1.18 12.46 0.15
N SER A 396 -0.31 13.45 0.22
CA SER A 396 0.68 13.74 -0.82
C SER A 396 1.91 12.83 -0.82
N TRP A 397 2.15 12.05 0.26
CA TRP A 397 3.43 11.37 0.45
C TRP A 397 3.73 10.31 -0.60
N ASN A 398 2.83 9.33 -0.77
CA ASN A 398 3.08 8.17 -1.61
C ASN A 398 3.12 8.49 -3.11
N CYS A 399 2.66 9.67 -3.53
CA CYS A 399 2.82 10.12 -4.91
C CYS A 399 3.95 11.13 -5.08
N PHE A 400 4.10 12.10 -4.20
CA PHE A 400 5.00 13.23 -4.45
C PHE A 400 6.19 13.32 -3.48
N ALA A 401 6.12 12.71 -2.28
CA ALA A 401 7.12 12.88 -1.23
C ALA A 401 7.57 14.35 -1.14
N SER A 402 8.88 14.60 -1.14
CA SER A 402 9.44 15.96 -1.08
C SER A 402 9.17 16.82 -2.31
N ALA A 403 8.65 16.27 -3.40
CA ALA A 403 8.29 17.02 -4.61
C ALA A 403 6.92 17.73 -4.52
N VAL A 404 6.20 17.62 -3.41
CA VAL A 404 4.92 18.31 -3.18
C VAL A 404 5.10 19.84 -3.18
N ASP A 405 4.08 20.55 -3.68
CA ASP A 405 4.00 22.03 -3.70
C ASP A 405 2.53 22.49 -3.73
N ASP A 406 2.29 23.81 -3.53
CA ASP A 406 0.96 24.43 -3.54
C ASP A 406 0.16 24.09 -4.82
N ALA A 407 0.80 24.11 -5.97
CA ALA A 407 0.14 23.83 -7.25
C ALA A 407 -0.37 22.39 -7.33
N LYS A 408 0.41 21.41 -6.87
CA LYS A 408 0.01 20.00 -6.84
C LYS A 408 -1.13 19.75 -5.86
N VAL A 409 -1.12 20.42 -4.69
CA VAL A 409 -2.20 20.33 -3.71
C VAL A 409 -3.50 20.91 -4.27
N ARG A 410 -3.45 22.06 -4.96
CA ARG A 410 -4.63 22.61 -5.66
C ARG A 410 -5.11 21.68 -6.75
N ALA A 411 -4.20 21.12 -7.55
CA ALA A 411 -4.56 20.15 -8.59
C ALA A 411 -5.20 18.90 -8.01
N ALA A 412 -4.73 18.39 -6.85
CA ALA A 412 -5.35 17.27 -6.15
C ALA A 412 -6.76 17.62 -5.66
N ALA A 413 -6.97 18.82 -5.11
CA ALA A 413 -8.31 19.30 -4.72
C ALA A 413 -9.26 19.43 -5.93
N ASP A 414 -8.76 19.92 -7.05
CA ASP A 414 -9.52 19.98 -8.31
C ASP A 414 -9.87 18.59 -8.83
N ALA A 415 -8.90 17.69 -8.81
CA ALA A 415 -9.09 16.31 -9.23
C ALA A 415 -10.11 15.56 -8.36
N MET A 416 -10.13 15.77 -7.04
CA MET A 416 -11.15 15.18 -6.15
C MET A 416 -12.57 15.61 -6.53
N VAL A 417 -12.73 16.84 -6.98
CA VAL A 417 -14.04 17.35 -7.45
C VAL A 417 -14.36 16.86 -8.86
N THR A 418 -13.43 17.00 -9.80
CA THR A 418 -13.66 16.71 -11.23
C THR A 418 -13.78 15.23 -11.54
N SER A 419 -13.09 14.36 -10.79
CA SER A 419 -13.24 12.91 -10.88
C SER A 419 -14.57 12.39 -10.30
N GLY A 420 -15.28 13.24 -9.52
CA GLY A 420 -16.50 12.86 -8.83
C GLY A 420 -16.30 12.22 -7.46
N LEU A 421 -15.08 12.03 -6.97
CA LEU A 421 -14.80 11.43 -5.66
C LEU A 421 -15.57 12.13 -4.53
N VAL A 422 -15.70 13.46 -4.57
CA VAL A 422 -16.49 14.24 -3.61
C VAL A 422 -17.95 13.78 -3.52
N GLN A 423 -18.52 13.23 -4.59
CA GLN A 423 -19.90 12.72 -4.65
C GLN A 423 -20.06 11.40 -3.89
N HIS A 424 -18.95 10.76 -3.50
CA HIS A 424 -18.88 9.52 -2.75
C HIS A 424 -18.43 9.73 -1.28
N GLY A 425 -18.18 10.99 -0.86
CA GLY A 425 -17.84 11.34 0.52
C GLY A 425 -16.36 11.65 0.79
N TRP A 426 -15.50 11.59 -0.23
CA TRP A 426 -14.10 12.00 -0.10
C TRP A 426 -14.01 13.49 0.14
N SER A 427 -13.23 13.92 1.16
CA SER A 427 -13.27 15.30 1.63
C SER A 427 -11.98 15.90 2.12
N TYR A 428 -10.97 15.10 2.50
CA TYR A 428 -9.70 15.64 3.01
C TYR A 428 -8.64 15.70 1.91
N ILE A 429 -7.88 16.80 1.88
CA ILE A 429 -6.68 17.01 1.07
C ILE A 429 -5.54 17.25 2.05
N ASN A 430 -4.67 16.27 2.25
CA ASN A 430 -3.62 16.34 3.25
C ASN A 430 -2.26 16.52 2.60
N ILE A 431 -1.56 17.57 3.02
CA ILE A 431 -0.15 17.79 2.72
C ILE A 431 0.64 17.00 3.76
N ASP A 432 1.49 16.09 3.31
CA ASP A 432 2.46 15.41 4.17
C ASP A 432 3.69 16.29 4.43
N ASP A 433 4.81 15.73 4.83
CA ASP A 433 6.07 16.44 5.11
C ASP A 433 6.52 17.37 3.97
N CYS A 434 7.47 18.26 4.25
CA CYS A 434 8.16 19.14 3.29
C CYS A 434 7.43 20.45 2.91
N TRP A 435 6.46 20.92 3.68
CA TRP A 435 5.84 22.24 3.49
C TRP A 435 6.52 23.35 4.31
N GLU A 436 7.18 23.01 5.40
CA GLU A 436 7.89 23.91 6.30
C GLU A 436 9.21 24.39 5.67
N VAL A 437 9.84 25.37 6.29
CA VAL A 437 11.24 25.74 5.98
C VAL A 437 12.15 24.58 6.40
N LYS A 438 13.09 24.20 5.52
CA LYS A 438 14.14 23.24 5.86
C LYS A 438 15.37 23.99 6.36
N PRO A 439 15.76 23.85 7.64
CA PRO A 439 16.96 24.46 8.16
C PRO A 439 18.20 24.05 7.35
N GLU A 440 19.10 24.99 7.14
CA GLU A 440 20.39 24.77 6.43
C GLU A 440 20.25 24.25 4.98
N ALA A 441 19.04 24.32 4.39
CA ALA A 441 18.84 23.90 3.00
C ALA A 441 19.66 24.79 2.04
N LYS A 442 20.33 24.13 1.10
CA LYS A 442 21.02 24.84 0.00
C LYS A 442 20.04 25.27 -1.11
N ASP A 443 18.93 24.54 -1.25
CA ASP A 443 17.88 24.90 -2.20
C ASP A 443 17.15 26.16 -1.75
N PRO A 444 17.18 27.25 -2.53
CA PRO A 444 16.52 28.50 -2.19
C PRO A 444 15.00 28.41 -2.10
N LEU A 445 14.38 27.35 -2.64
CA LEU A 445 12.95 27.10 -2.52
C LEU A 445 12.59 26.54 -1.13
N LEU A 446 13.51 25.86 -0.48
CA LEU A 446 13.31 25.22 0.82
C LEU A 446 13.89 26.04 1.97
N ALA A 447 14.92 26.87 1.67
CA ALA A 447 15.63 27.68 2.65
C ALA A 447 14.83 28.90 3.12
N GLY A 448 15.06 29.30 4.36
CA GLY A 448 14.47 30.50 4.96
C GLY A 448 14.63 30.50 6.48
N GLU A 449 14.04 31.51 7.13
CA GLU A 449 13.91 31.50 8.60
C GLU A 449 12.86 30.48 9.01
N PRO A 450 13.18 29.49 9.85
CA PRO A 450 12.24 28.47 10.27
C PRO A 450 10.99 29.02 10.94
N ARG A 451 11.16 30.09 11.72
CA ARG A 451 10.09 30.74 12.48
C ARG A 451 10.24 32.26 12.46
N THR A 452 9.15 32.97 12.69
CA THR A 452 9.18 34.43 12.92
C THR A 452 9.76 34.73 14.29
N ALA A 453 10.03 36.00 14.54
CA ALA A 453 10.50 36.48 15.87
C ALA A 453 9.52 36.12 17.01
N GLU A 454 8.22 36.00 16.70
CA GLU A 454 7.16 35.61 17.65
C GLU A 454 7.01 34.09 17.75
N GLY A 455 7.87 33.29 17.12
CA GLY A 455 7.87 31.84 17.16
C GLY A 455 6.90 31.17 16.20
N ARG A 456 6.19 31.90 15.33
CA ARG A 456 5.28 31.31 14.33
C ARG A 456 6.06 30.55 13.26
N ILE A 457 5.61 29.34 12.95
CA ILE A 457 6.24 28.52 11.91
C ILE A 457 6.07 29.13 10.52
N ASN A 458 7.15 29.13 9.74
CA ASN A 458 7.15 29.59 8.36
C ASN A 458 7.04 28.44 7.37
N THR A 459 6.32 28.68 6.28
CA THR A 459 6.31 27.79 5.12
C THR A 459 7.52 28.05 4.24
N ASN A 460 7.99 27.04 3.50
CA ASN A 460 8.97 27.25 2.46
C ASN A 460 8.34 27.90 1.20
N LYS A 461 9.15 28.26 0.21
CA LYS A 461 8.66 28.98 -0.98
C LYS A 461 7.79 28.15 -1.92
N LYS A 462 7.75 26.82 -1.75
CA LYS A 462 6.80 25.96 -2.49
C LYS A 462 5.36 26.11 -1.98
N PHE A 463 5.19 26.66 -0.76
CA PHE A 463 3.91 26.96 -0.13
C PHE A 463 3.85 28.43 0.30
N PRO A 464 3.74 29.36 -0.64
CA PRO A 464 3.90 30.80 -0.35
C PRO A 464 2.80 31.38 0.52
N ASP A 465 1.59 30.81 0.50
CA ASP A 465 0.45 31.29 1.30
C ASP A 465 -0.45 30.09 1.69
N MET A 466 -0.19 29.50 2.85
CA MET A 466 -0.97 28.36 3.36
C MET A 466 -2.42 28.75 3.67
N LYS A 467 -2.68 30.01 4.07
CA LYS A 467 -4.04 30.49 4.31
C LYS A 467 -4.86 30.53 3.02
N ALA A 468 -4.29 31.09 1.95
CA ALA A 468 -4.94 31.11 0.65
C ALA A 468 -5.16 29.71 0.08
N LEU A 469 -4.23 28.77 0.34
CA LEU A 469 -4.41 27.36 -0.02
C LEU A 469 -5.57 26.73 0.78
N GLY A 470 -5.66 26.99 2.09
CA GLY A 470 -6.77 26.53 2.93
C GLY A 470 -8.13 27.06 2.43
N ASP A 471 -8.20 28.36 2.15
CA ASP A 471 -9.42 28.99 1.62
C ASP A 471 -9.82 28.39 0.25
N TYR A 472 -8.84 28.10 -0.59
CA TYR A 472 -9.08 27.45 -1.89
C TYR A 472 -9.70 26.06 -1.72
N VAL A 473 -9.14 25.23 -0.85
CA VAL A 473 -9.63 23.88 -0.58
C VAL A 473 -11.05 23.94 0.00
N HIS A 474 -11.29 24.83 0.99
CA HIS A 474 -12.62 25.04 1.58
C HIS A 474 -13.63 25.58 0.57
N SER A 475 -13.21 26.41 -0.37
CA SER A 475 -14.08 26.93 -1.45
C SER A 475 -14.69 25.81 -2.31
N LYS A 476 -14.07 24.62 -2.31
CA LYS A 476 -14.56 23.41 -2.99
C LYS A 476 -15.40 22.50 -2.10
N GLY A 477 -15.60 22.87 -0.82
CA GLY A 477 -16.29 22.05 0.18
C GLY A 477 -15.41 20.91 0.74
N LEU A 478 -14.11 20.98 0.52
CA LEU A 478 -13.10 20.04 1.01
C LEU A 478 -12.42 20.58 2.26
N LYS A 479 -11.61 19.77 2.92
CA LYS A 479 -10.87 20.06 4.15
C LYS A 479 -9.38 19.93 3.91
N LEU A 480 -8.58 20.84 4.50
CA LEU A 480 -7.12 20.83 4.35
C LEU A 480 -6.46 20.21 5.59
N GLY A 481 -5.55 19.26 5.37
CA GLY A 481 -4.68 18.71 6.40
C GLY A 481 -3.22 19.04 6.16
N ILE A 482 -2.44 18.95 7.22
CA ILE A 482 -0.98 19.11 7.19
C ILE A 482 -0.29 18.07 8.07
N TYR A 483 1.02 18.11 8.03
CA TYR A 483 1.94 17.24 8.74
C TYR A 483 2.84 18.06 9.67
N SER A 484 3.29 17.48 10.79
CA SER A 484 4.38 17.96 11.60
C SER A 484 4.95 16.85 12.49
N SER A 485 5.88 17.15 13.39
CA SER A 485 6.54 16.22 14.30
C SER A 485 6.70 16.85 15.69
N PRO A 486 6.66 16.04 16.78
CA PRO A 486 7.00 16.50 18.12
C PRO A 486 8.49 16.83 18.32
N GLY A 487 9.36 16.38 17.44
CA GLY A 487 10.79 16.68 17.48
C GLY A 487 11.12 18.07 16.96
N PRO A 488 12.41 18.47 16.98
CA PRO A 488 12.85 19.73 16.38
C PRO A 488 12.76 19.75 14.87
N LEU A 489 12.83 18.57 14.23
CA LEU A 489 12.75 18.38 12.78
C LEU A 489 11.73 17.29 12.43
N THR A 490 11.16 17.40 11.24
CA THR A 490 10.34 16.35 10.61
C THR A 490 11.22 15.19 10.14
N CYS A 491 10.62 14.10 9.63
CA CYS A 491 11.35 12.96 9.10
C CYS A 491 12.24 13.35 7.91
N ALA A 492 11.76 14.24 7.04
CA ALA A 492 12.55 14.76 5.92
C ALA A 492 13.48 15.96 6.31
N GLY A 493 13.60 16.25 7.59
CA GLY A 493 14.50 17.27 8.11
C GLY A 493 14.01 18.71 7.99
N PHE A 494 12.70 18.93 7.90
CA PHE A 494 12.08 20.25 7.93
C PHE A 494 11.78 20.71 9.35
N THR A 495 11.42 21.98 9.55
CA THR A 495 11.10 22.54 10.86
C THR A 495 9.85 21.87 11.45
N ALA A 496 9.93 21.44 12.70
CA ALA A 496 8.82 20.80 13.39
C ALA A 496 8.39 21.54 14.67
N SER A 497 7.46 20.96 15.45
CA SER A 497 6.70 21.66 16.48
C SER A 497 7.35 21.68 17.87
N TYR A 498 8.49 21.04 18.08
CA TYR A 498 9.12 20.93 19.40
C TYR A 498 9.23 22.27 20.15
N ARG A 499 8.59 22.38 21.31
CA ARG A 499 8.46 23.58 22.16
C ARG A 499 7.64 24.74 21.59
N PHE A 500 6.92 24.51 20.48
CA PHE A 500 6.09 25.50 19.83
C PHE A 500 4.66 24.98 19.56
N GLU A 501 4.24 23.94 20.25
CA GLU A 501 2.99 23.24 19.98
C GLU A 501 1.77 24.17 20.06
N GLU A 502 1.74 25.10 21.02
CA GLU A 502 0.64 26.06 21.18
C GLU A 502 0.63 27.12 20.06
N GLN A 503 1.82 27.66 19.70
CA GLN A 503 1.96 28.60 18.60
C GLN A 503 1.58 27.98 17.27
N ASP A 504 2.00 26.74 17.04
CA ASP A 504 1.74 26.00 15.83
C ASP A 504 0.25 25.64 15.72
N ALA A 505 -0.36 25.13 16.78
CA ALA A 505 -1.81 24.89 16.81
C ALA A 505 -2.63 26.17 16.51
N ALA A 506 -2.22 27.31 17.10
CA ALA A 506 -2.84 28.59 16.80
C ALA A 506 -2.63 29.03 15.34
N GLN A 507 -1.45 28.74 14.76
CA GLN A 507 -1.17 29.04 13.35
C GLN A 507 -1.97 28.12 12.41
N TYR A 508 -2.08 26.84 12.74
CA TYR A 508 -2.89 25.87 11.98
C TYR A 508 -4.38 26.29 11.96
N ALA A 509 -4.91 26.70 13.08
CA ALA A 509 -6.27 27.22 13.15
C ALA A 509 -6.47 28.48 12.28
N ARG A 510 -5.49 29.41 12.26
CA ARG A 510 -5.53 30.60 11.40
C ARG A 510 -5.49 30.27 9.91
N TRP A 511 -4.72 29.25 9.53
CA TRP A 511 -4.66 28.77 8.14
C TRP A 511 -5.90 28.00 7.72
N GLY A 512 -6.71 27.55 8.69
CA GLY A 512 -7.90 26.77 8.41
C GLY A 512 -7.61 25.29 8.28
N ILE A 513 -6.61 24.76 8.98
CA ILE A 513 -6.28 23.33 8.95
C ILE A 513 -7.34 22.51 9.67
N ASP A 514 -7.72 21.37 9.06
CA ASP A 514 -8.75 20.44 9.55
C ASP A 514 -8.20 19.07 9.98
N TYR A 515 -6.93 18.77 9.66
CA TYR A 515 -6.28 17.50 9.93
C TYR A 515 -4.79 17.71 10.21
N LEU A 516 -4.25 17.05 11.20
CA LEU A 516 -2.82 17.06 11.52
C LEU A 516 -2.31 15.61 11.64
N LYS A 517 -1.42 15.19 10.73
CA LYS A 517 -0.56 14.02 10.92
C LYS A 517 0.65 14.45 11.74
N TYR A 518 0.89 13.76 12.87
CA TYR A 518 1.92 14.14 13.83
C TYR A 518 2.85 12.95 14.05
N ASP A 519 4.02 13.03 13.42
CA ASP A 519 4.92 11.90 13.23
C ASP A 519 6.08 11.92 14.23
N TRP A 520 6.48 10.75 14.73
CA TRP A 520 7.49 10.63 15.81
C TRP A 520 8.87 11.18 15.40
N CYS A 521 9.35 10.93 14.19
CA CYS A 521 10.60 11.46 13.58
C CYS A 521 11.75 11.72 14.56
N SER A 522 12.28 12.96 14.56
CA SER A 522 13.43 13.35 15.37
C SER A 522 13.16 13.43 16.88
N TYR A 523 11.94 13.19 17.35
CA TYR A 523 11.64 13.21 18.79
C TYR A 523 12.44 12.14 19.55
N GLY A 524 12.77 11.03 18.93
CA GLY A 524 13.66 10.01 19.49
C GLY A 524 15.08 10.51 19.82
N SER A 525 15.52 11.65 19.25
CA SER A 525 16.79 12.27 19.63
C SER A 525 16.71 13.00 20.97
N ILE A 526 15.51 13.42 21.39
CA ILE A 526 15.21 14.15 22.62
C ILE A 526 14.81 13.20 23.73
N GLU A 527 13.83 12.35 23.48
CA GLU A 527 13.31 11.38 24.43
C GLU A 527 13.94 10.01 24.14
N LYS A 528 14.79 9.55 25.07
CA LYS A 528 15.50 8.28 24.97
C LYS A 528 14.73 7.12 25.62
N GLU A 529 13.84 7.45 26.54
CA GLU A 529 13.02 6.43 27.18
C GLU A 529 11.91 5.94 26.26
N ARG A 530 11.59 4.66 26.37
CA ARG A 530 10.50 4.00 25.65
C ARG A 530 9.37 3.56 26.59
N THR A 531 9.27 4.23 27.76
CA THR A 531 8.15 4.04 28.67
C THR A 531 6.86 4.55 28.02
N LEU A 532 5.73 4.00 28.44
CA LEU A 532 4.43 4.43 27.92
C LEU A 532 4.22 5.95 28.11
N GLU A 533 4.62 6.47 29.27
CA GLU A 533 4.54 7.91 29.55
C GLU A 533 5.36 8.75 28.57
N ALA A 534 6.57 8.31 28.24
CA ALA A 534 7.45 8.97 27.29
C ALA A 534 6.85 8.97 25.87
N LEU A 535 6.24 7.84 25.47
CA LEU A 535 5.57 7.70 24.17
C LEU A 535 4.32 8.58 24.05
N GLU A 536 3.52 8.69 25.10
CA GLU A 536 2.28 9.47 25.11
C GLU A 536 2.51 10.99 25.22
N LYS A 537 3.56 11.38 25.91
CA LYS A 537 3.84 12.79 26.31
C LYS A 537 3.73 13.79 25.16
N PRO A 538 4.37 13.63 24.00
CA PRO A 538 4.32 14.62 22.93
C PRO A 538 2.93 14.72 22.31
N TYR A 539 2.21 13.62 22.20
CA TYR A 539 0.85 13.60 21.64
C TYR A 539 -0.15 14.27 22.58
N ARG A 540 -0.05 14.02 23.88
CA ARG A 540 -0.86 14.72 24.90
C ARG A 540 -0.60 16.22 24.90
N LEU A 541 0.66 16.64 24.67
CA LEU A 541 1.03 18.06 24.61
C LEU A 541 0.38 18.73 23.40
N MET A 542 0.55 18.16 22.19
CA MET A 542 -0.06 18.70 20.99
C MET A 542 -1.59 18.65 21.07
N ARG A 543 -2.21 17.58 21.60
CA ARG A 543 -3.67 17.52 21.78
C ARG A 543 -4.21 18.66 22.66
N ARG A 544 -3.51 19.01 23.75
CA ARG A 544 -3.89 20.16 24.59
C ARG A 544 -3.84 21.46 23.80
N ALA A 545 -2.78 21.66 23.01
CA ALA A 545 -2.65 22.84 22.15
C ALA A 545 -3.81 22.92 21.12
N LEU A 546 -4.13 21.81 20.46
CA LEU A 546 -5.24 21.71 19.48
C LEU A 546 -6.61 21.91 20.14
N ASN A 547 -6.79 21.53 21.41
CA ASN A 547 -8.03 21.79 22.14
C ASN A 547 -8.21 23.26 22.52
N GLY A 548 -7.10 24.01 22.63
CA GLY A 548 -7.10 25.44 22.94
C GLY A 548 -7.48 26.37 21.79
N VAL A 549 -7.67 25.83 20.56
CA VAL A 549 -7.99 26.66 19.39
C VAL A 549 -9.44 26.47 18.93
N HIS A 550 -10.01 27.52 18.33
CA HIS A 550 -11.37 27.53 17.78
C HIS A 550 -11.43 26.89 16.39
N ARG A 551 -11.03 25.62 16.29
CA ARG A 551 -11.15 24.84 15.07
C ARG A 551 -11.12 23.35 15.38
N ASP A 552 -11.89 22.58 14.65
CA ASP A 552 -11.85 21.11 14.69
C ASP A 552 -10.71 20.61 13.83
N ILE A 553 -9.69 20.03 14.48
CA ILE A 553 -8.53 19.45 13.81
C ILE A 553 -8.48 17.97 14.17
N VAL A 554 -8.68 17.11 13.17
CA VAL A 554 -8.48 15.66 13.32
C VAL A 554 -7.01 15.39 13.59
N PHE A 555 -6.73 14.66 14.66
CA PHE A 555 -5.38 14.42 15.12
C PHE A 555 -4.98 12.96 14.86
N SER A 556 -4.05 12.75 13.94
CA SER A 556 -3.51 11.46 13.53
C SER A 556 -2.10 11.27 14.12
N LEU A 557 -1.96 10.26 14.97
CA LEU A 557 -0.70 9.90 15.59
C LEU A 557 0.08 8.97 14.65
N CYS A 558 1.27 9.38 14.22
CA CYS A 558 2.15 8.58 13.41
C CYS A 558 3.42 8.23 14.21
N GLN A 559 3.49 6.99 14.70
CA GLN A 559 4.60 6.49 15.50
C GLN A 559 4.76 4.97 15.37
N TYR A 560 4.26 4.41 14.27
CA TYR A 560 4.58 3.08 13.76
C TYR A 560 4.19 1.90 14.66
N GLY A 561 3.21 2.06 15.56
CA GLY A 561 2.75 0.99 16.46
C GLY A 561 3.51 0.90 17.79
N MET A 562 4.45 1.83 18.07
CA MET A 562 5.24 1.79 19.29
C MET A 562 4.38 1.77 20.57
N GLY A 563 4.75 0.89 21.50
CA GLY A 563 4.08 0.74 22.78
C GLY A 563 2.63 0.31 22.66
N ASN A 564 2.24 -0.43 21.61
CA ASN A 564 0.86 -0.81 21.32
C ASN A 564 -0.08 0.41 21.29
N VAL A 565 0.21 1.35 20.41
CA VAL A 565 -0.51 2.63 20.31
C VAL A 565 -2.03 2.50 20.30
N TRP A 566 -2.55 1.43 19.77
CA TRP A 566 -3.99 1.13 19.78
C TRP A 566 -4.58 1.07 21.20
N GLU A 567 -3.79 0.75 22.22
CA GLU A 567 -4.24 0.70 23.61
C GLU A 567 -4.33 2.09 24.26
N TRP A 568 -3.48 3.03 23.85
CA TRP A 568 -3.34 4.34 24.49
C TRP A 568 -3.61 5.54 23.57
N GLY A 569 -3.55 5.38 22.25
CA GLY A 569 -3.63 6.49 21.28
C GLY A 569 -4.90 7.34 21.44
N GLY A 570 -6.06 6.70 21.67
CA GLY A 570 -7.30 7.41 21.95
C GLY A 570 -7.27 8.21 23.26
N ALA A 571 -6.65 7.66 24.31
CA ALA A 571 -6.48 8.35 25.60
C ALA A 571 -5.48 9.52 25.52
N ALA A 572 -4.48 9.42 24.64
CA ALA A 572 -3.57 10.52 24.32
C ALA A 572 -4.22 11.63 23.46
N GLY A 573 -5.46 11.38 22.98
CA GLY A 573 -6.27 12.34 22.23
C GLY A 573 -6.20 12.17 20.71
N GLY A 574 -5.63 11.06 20.20
CA GLY A 574 -5.65 10.73 18.78
C GLY A 574 -7.03 10.40 18.27
N ASN A 575 -7.38 10.89 17.09
CA ASN A 575 -8.55 10.47 16.35
C ASN A 575 -8.24 9.25 15.45
N SER A 576 -6.98 9.09 15.07
CA SER A 576 -6.43 7.89 14.47
C SER A 576 -4.98 7.70 14.88
N TRP A 577 -4.45 6.50 14.68
CA TRP A 577 -3.05 6.18 14.98
C TRP A 577 -2.53 5.09 14.06
N ARG A 578 -1.33 5.33 13.52
CA ARG A 578 -0.60 4.35 12.71
C ARG A 578 -0.23 3.14 13.57
N THR A 579 -0.62 1.97 13.11
CA THR A 579 -0.43 0.70 13.82
C THR A 579 0.84 -0.03 13.43
N THR A 580 1.44 0.34 12.30
CA THR A 580 2.61 -0.30 11.69
C THR A 580 3.55 0.73 11.07
N GLY A 581 4.70 0.29 10.59
CA GLY A 581 5.56 1.04 9.68
C GLY A 581 4.85 1.40 8.36
N ASP A 582 5.54 2.10 7.47
CA ASP A 582 4.96 2.62 6.24
C ASP A 582 4.62 1.53 5.22
N ILE A 583 3.53 1.77 4.49
CA ILE A 583 3.07 0.87 3.44
C ILE A 583 3.78 1.15 2.13
N GLU A 584 4.10 0.07 1.41
CA GLU A 584 4.51 0.11 0.02
C GLU A 584 3.48 -0.60 -0.87
N ASP A 585 3.55 -0.33 -2.16
CA ASP A 585 2.65 -0.90 -3.16
C ASP A 585 3.04 -2.32 -3.59
N THR A 586 3.45 -3.16 -2.63
CA THR A 586 3.70 -4.59 -2.82
C THR A 586 2.69 -5.42 -2.05
N TRP A 587 2.43 -6.65 -2.53
CA TRP A 587 1.56 -7.57 -1.81
C TRP A 587 2.04 -7.86 -0.39
N GLU A 588 3.35 -8.04 -0.23
CA GLU A 588 3.97 -8.37 1.04
C GLU A 588 3.75 -7.25 2.07
N SER A 589 4.01 -6.00 1.68
CA SER A 589 3.78 -4.84 2.53
C SER A 589 2.30 -4.67 2.85
N MET A 590 1.45 -4.55 1.83
CA MET A 590 0.01 -4.33 2.00
C MET A 590 -0.66 -5.44 2.81
N SER A 591 -0.38 -6.71 2.48
CA SER A 591 -0.99 -7.84 3.18
C SER A 591 -0.43 -8.03 4.59
N GLY A 592 0.88 -7.83 4.78
CA GLY A 592 1.52 -7.87 6.10
C GLY A 592 0.90 -6.84 7.05
N ILE A 593 0.76 -5.60 6.60
CA ILE A 593 0.15 -4.50 7.37
C ILE A 593 -1.34 -4.75 7.61
N GLY A 594 -2.10 -5.03 6.56
CA GLY A 594 -3.55 -5.13 6.66
C GLY A 594 -4.03 -6.30 7.51
N PHE A 595 -3.51 -7.50 7.29
CA PHE A 595 -3.94 -8.69 8.04
C PHE A 595 -3.38 -8.73 9.48
N SER A 596 -2.33 -7.97 9.80
CA SER A 596 -1.84 -7.81 11.17
C SER A 596 -2.79 -7.03 12.08
N GLN A 597 -3.83 -6.38 11.52
CA GLN A 597 -4.82 -5.65 12.30
C GLN A 597 -5.80 -6.56 13.08
N ALA A 598 -5.72 -7.88 12.88
CA ALA A 598 -6.50 -8.83 13.67
C ALA A 598 -6.14 -8.72 15.17
N GLY A 599 -7.14 -8.56 16.02
CA GLY A 599 -6.98 -8.36 17.48
C GLY A 599 -7.01 -6.89 17.91
N HIS A 600 -7.00 -5.93 16.98
CA HIS A 600 -7.10 -4.50 17.28
C HIS A 600 -8.54 -3.98 17.28
N GLU A 601 -9.53 -4.80 16.94
CA GLU A 601 -10.93 -4.39 16.74
C GLU A 601 -11.56 -3.73 17.98
N LYS A 602 -11.18 -4.12 19.18
CA LYS A 602 -11.72 -3.58 20.44
C LYS A 602 -11.29 -2.13 20.72
N PHE A 603 -10.29 -1.62 20.00
CA PHE A 603 -9.75 -0.29 20.20
C PHE A 603 -10.34 0.74 19.22
N ALA A 604 -10.87 0.29 18.07
CA ALA A 604 -11.57 1.14 17.12
C ALA A 604 -12.99 1.43 17.57
N LYS A 605 -13.39 2.72 17.50
CA LYS A 605 -14.74 3.21 17.82
C LYS A 605 -14.92 4.60 17.20
N PRO A 606 -16.17 5.12 17.12
CA PRO A 606 -16.39 6.47 16.62
C PRO A 606 -15.48 7.50 17.29
N GLY A 607 -14.74 8.26 16.46
CA GLY A 607 -13.74 9.24 16.87
C GLY A 607 -12.33 8.72 17.15
N ASN A 608 -12.12 7.39 17.06
CA ASN A 608 -10.86 6.72 17.36
C ASN A 608 -10.62 5.54 16.41
N TRP A 609 -9.60 5.61 15.52
CA TRP A 609 -9.43 4.67 14.43
C TRP A 609 -8.01 4.08 14.38
N ASN A 610 -7.91 2.76 14.24
CA ASN A 610 -6.67 2.12 13.83
C ASN A 610 -6.37 2.48 12.39
N ASP A 611 -5.14 2.89 12.11
CA ASP A 611 -4.70 3.35 10.80
C ASP A 611 -3.60 2.43 10.26
N PRO A 612 -3.90 1.54 9.31
CA PRO A 612 -2.92 0.68 8.66
C PRO A 612 -2.21 1.36 7.48
N ASP A 613 -2.22 2.69 7.42
CA ASP A 613 -1.63 3.53 6.39
C ASP A 613 -2.48 3.69 5.12
N MET A 614 -1.91 4.36 4.13
CA MET A 614 -2.57 4.88 2.95
C MET A 614 -3.01 3.83 1.93
N LEU A 615 -3.85 4.25 0.98
CA LEU A 615 -4.25 3.42 -0.15
C LEU A 615 -3.25 3.55 -1.28
N VAL A 616 -2.48 2.48 -1.52
CA VAL A 616 -1.44 2.42 -2.56
C VAL A 616 -1.98 1.85 -3.88
N VAL A 617 -3.07 2.45 -4.38
CA VAL A 617 -3.71 2.14 -5.67
C VAL A 617 -3.39 3.23 -6.70
N GLY A 618 -3.63 3.00 -7.99
CA GLY A 618 -3.39 3.99 -9.03
C GLY A 618 -1.90 4.25 -9.31
N LYS A 619 -1.50 5.52 -9.50
CA LYS A 619 -0.10 5.89 -9.73
C LYS A 619 0.55 6.46 -8.49
N VAL A 620 1.55 5.78 -7.99
CA VAL A 620 2.39 6.12 -6.82
C VAL A 620 3.84 6.27 -7.24
N GLY A 621 4.77 6.62 -6.36
CA GLY A 621 6.19 6.74 -6.72
C GLY A 621 7.09 7.37 -5.68
N TRP A 622 6.56 7.88 -4.57
CA TRP A 622 7.32 8.55 -3.49
C TRP A 622 8.32 9.60 -4.00
N GLY A 623 7.93 10.35 -5.04
CA GLY A 623 8.81 11.35 -5.63
C GLY A 623 8.35 11.82 -7.01
N PRO A 624 9.24 12.44 -7.80
CA PRO A 624 8.87 13.02 -9.09
C PRO A 624 8.58 11.97 -10.19
N GLN A 625 8.98 10.72 -9.99
CA GLN A 625 8.79 9.64 -10.98
C GLN A 625 7.65 8.72 -10.52
N LEU A 626 6.48 8.90 -11.12
CA LEU A 626 5.32 8.09 -10.84
C LEU A 626 5.31 6.82 -11.70
N HIS A 627 4.79 5.73 -11.12
CA HIS A 627 4.53 4.48 -11.81
C HIS A 627 3.14 3.92 -11.40
N PRO A 628 2.51 3.08 -12.22
CA PRO A 628 1.33 2.34 -11.78
C PRO A 628 1.68 1.48 -10.56
N THR A 629 0.76 1.39 -9.61
CA THR A 629 0.94 0.49 -8.47
C THR A 629 1.36 -0.91 -8.91
N ARG A 630 2.25 -1.52 -8.15
CA ARG A 630 2.70 -2.90 -8.37
C ARG A 630 1.69 -3.94 -7.90
N LEU A 631 0.67 -3.51 -7.15
CA LEU A 631 -0.44 -4.38 -6.76
C LEU A 631 -1.25 -4.78 -7.99
N THR A 632 -1.50 -6.07 -8.12
CA THR A 632 -2.40 -6.60 -9.14
C THR A 632 -3.85 -6.15 -8.89
N PRO A 633 -4.76 -6.25 -9.88
CA PRO A 633 -6.17 -5.89 -9.68
C PRO A 633 -6.82 -6.59 -8.48
N ASN A 634 -6.58 -7.89 -8.28
CA ASN A 634 -7.12 -8.62 -7.15
C ASN A 634 -6.56 -8.12 -5.81
N GLU A 635 -5.27 -7.81 -5.76
CA GLU A 635 -4.62 -7.25 -4.57
C GLU A 635 -5.16 -5.86 -4.24
N GLN A 636 -5.47 -5.03 -5.25
CA GLN A 636 -6.11 -3.73 -5.03
C GLN A 636 -7.54 -3.89 -4.51
N TYR A 637 -8.33 -4.87 -5.01
CA TYR A 637 -9.63 -5.20 -4.42
C TYR A 637 -9.50 -5.69 -2.98
N THR A 638 -8.50 -6.50 -2.68
CA THR A 638 -8.20 -6.96 -1.31
C THR A 638 -7.84 -5.80 -0.40
N HIS A 639 -6.99 -4.88 -0.87
CA HIS A 639 -6.59 -3.69 -0.14
C HIS A 639 -7.79 -2.84 0.29
N ILE A 640 -8.62 -2.41 -0.67
CA ILE A 640 -9.79 -1.59 -0.36
C ILE A 640 -10.81 -2.34 0.50
N THR A 641 -11.04 -3.64 0.22
CA THR A 641 -11.96 -4.47 1.01
C THR A 641 -11.54 -4.55 2.46
N LEU A 642 -10.26 -4.81 2.71
CA LEU A 642 -9.74 -4.95 4.07
C LEU A 642 -9.77 -3.62 4.81
N TRP A 643 -9.30 -2.52 4.22
CA TRP A 643 -9.35 -1.17 4.84
C TRP A 643 -10.78 -0.72 5.13
N ALA A 644 -11.74 -1.05 4.26
CA ALA A 644 -13.16 -0.77 4.52
C ALA A 644 -13.71 -1.56 5.73
N LEU A 645 -13.40 -2.84 5.82
CA LEU A 645 -13.78 -3.70 6.95
C LEU A 645 -13.10 -3.26 8.26
N LEU A 646 -11.86 -2.80 8.18
CA LEU A 646 -11.11 -2.30 9.34
C LEU A 646 -11.65 -0.97 9.90
N SER A 647 -12.59 -0.31 9.23
CA SER A 647 -12.97 1.09 9.56
C SER A 647 -11.75 2.00 9.63
N ALA A 648 -10.78 1.76 8.76
CA ALA A 648 -9.55 2.54 8.70
C ALA A 648 -9.79 3.91 8.04
N PRO A 649 -9.00 4.94 8.37
CA PRO A 649 -8.90 6.09 7.50
C PRO A 649 -8.59 5.65 6.07
N LEU A 650 -9.32 6.15 5.08
CA LEU A 650 -9.04 5.89 3.68
C LEU A 650 -8.36 7.13 3.10
N LEU A 651 -7.03 7.10 3.02
CA LEU A 651 -6.23 8.18 2.47
C LEU A 651 -5.60 7.73 1.15
N ILE A 652 -6.07 8.28 0.04
CA ILE A 652 -5.58 7.98 -1.31
C ILE A 652 -4.12 8.45 -1.40
N GLY A 653 -3.19 7.55 -1.72
CA GLY A 653 -1.76 7.85 -1.86
C GLY A 653 -1.31 8.11 -3.30
N CYS A 654 -2.19 8.02 -4.29
CA CYS A 654 -1.82 8.20 -5.70
C CYS A 654 -2.02 9.64 -6.20
N ASP A 655 -1.45 9.94 -7.36
CA ASP A 655 -1.72 11.19 -8.07
C ASP A 655 -3.14 11.18 -8.65
N MET A 656 -4.05 11.91 -8.00
CA MET A 656 -5.47 11.96 -8.41
C MET A 656 -5.69 12.65 -9.76
N THR A 657 -4.73 13.39 -10.28
CA THR A 657 -4.82 13.99 -11.62
C THR A 657 -4.66 12.97 -12.74
N GLN A 658 -4.22 11.75 -12.40
CA GLN A 658 -3.95 10.65 -13.32
C GLN A 658 -4.79 9.39 -13.01
N LEU A 659 -5.96 9.54 -12.40
CA LEU A 659 -6.86 8.43 -12.12
C LEU A 659 -7.34 7.79 -13.43
N ASP A 660 -7.16 6.48 -13.54
CA ASP A 660 -7.76 5.67 -14.61
C ASP A 660 -9.15 5.17 -14.20
N GLN A 661 -9.84 4.52 -15.14
CA GLN A 661 -11.19 4.01 -14.91
C GLN A 661 -11.22 2.93 -13.82
N PHE A 662 -10.20 2.09 -13.77
CA PHE A 662 -10.13 1.01 -12.78
C PHE A 662 -9.95 1.58 -11.38
N THR A 663 -8.96 2.46 -11.17
CA THR A 663 -8.72 3.11 -9.88
C THR A 663 -9.94 3.92 -9.43
N THR A 664 -10.57 4.66 -10.35
CA THR A 664 -11.82 5.37 -10.06
C THR A 664 -12.90 4.41 -9.59
N SER A 665 -13.08 3.26 -10.26
CA SER A 665 -14.10 2.27 -9.89
C SER A 665 -13.87 1.65 -8.49
N LEU A 666 -12.62 1.52 -8.06
CA LEU A 666 -12.27 1.07 -6.71
C LEU A 666 -12.69 2.10 -5.65
N LEU A 667 -12.47 3.39 -5.93
CA LEU A 667 -12.66 4.49 -4.99
C LEU A 667 -14.11 5.05 -4.97
N THR A 668 -14.97 4.58 -5.87
CA THR A 668 -16.35 5.10 -6.02
C THR A 668 -17.45 4.06 -5.83
N ASN A 669 -17.11 2.91 -5.24
CA ASN A 669 -18.14 1.94 -4.88
C ASN A 669 -18.82 2.33 -3.56
N ASP A 670 -20.01 2.91 -3.66
CA ASP A 670 -20.74 3.42 -2.49
C ASP A 670 -21.09 2.34 -1.46
N GLU A 671 -21.33 1.08 -1.88
CA GLU A 671 -21.63 0.00 -0.95
C GLU A 671 -20.40 -0.46 -0.16
N VAL A 672 -19.22 -0.41 -0.77
CA VAL A 672 -17.95 -0.68 -0.10
C VAL A 672 -17.59 0.48 0.85
N LEU A 673 -17.79 1.72 0.41
CA LEU A 673 -17.57 2.91 1.26
C LEU A 673 -18.54 2.96 2.44
N GLU A 674 -19.79 2.51 2.28
CA GLU A 674 -20.76 2.39 3.38
C GLU A 674 -20.28 1.41 4.47
N VAL A 675 -19.56 0.35 4.13
CA VAL A 675 -18.94 -0.55 5.14
C VAL A 675 -17.94 0.22 5.98
N ASN A 676 -17.08 1.05 5.37
CA ASN A 676 -16.12 1.87 6.09
C ASN A 676 -16.81 2.96 6.93
N GLN A 677 -17.84 3.62 6.39
CA GLN A 677 -18.51 4.78 6.98
C GLN A 677 -19.70 4.42 7.87
N ASP A 678 -19.85 3.15 8.24
CA ASP A 678 -20.95 2.71 9.10
C ASP A 678 -20.89 3.39 10.49
N PRO A 679 -22.01 4.00 10.95
CA PRO A 679 -22.03 4.78 12.19
C PRO A 679 -21.72 4.00 13.46
N LEU A 680 -21.91 2.67 13.46
CA LEU A 680 -21.53 1.83 14.60
C LEU A 680 -20.02 1.88 14.86
N GLY A 681 -19.22 2.16 13.81
CA GLY A 681 -17.79 2.42 13.91
C GLY A 681 -16.96 1.26 14.43
N ARG A 682 -17.43 0.03 14.24
CA ARG A 682 -16.68 -1.18 14.66
C ARG A 682 -15.74 -1.66 13.56
N GLN A 683 -14.54 -2.02 13.94
CA GLN A 683 -13.61 -2.72 13.08
C GLN A 683 -14.01 -4.20 12.97
N ALA A 684 -13.80 -4.81 11.81
CA ALA A 684 -14.00 -6.24 11.60
C ALA A 684 -13.06 -7.09 12.46
N SER A 685 -13.57 -8.23 12.91
CA SER A 685 -12.80 -9.28 13.56
C SER A 685 -12.53 -10.42 12.60
N ARG A 686 -11.34 -11.02 12.67
CA ARG A 686 -11.04 -12.27 11.97
C ARG A 686 -11.68 -13.45 12.72
N VAL A 687 -12.77 -13.98 12.17
CA VAL A 687 -13.52 -15.08 12.78
C VAL A 687 -13.00 -16.46 12.39
N ARG A 688 -12.33 -16.55 11.25
CA ARG A 688 -11.67 -17.77 10.80
C ARG A 688 -10.38 -17.44 10.03
N GLY A 689 -9.30 -18.18 10.37
CA GLY A 689 -8.06 -18.22 9.63
C GLY A 689 -7.59 -19.67 9.55
N SER A 690 -7.49 -20.21 8.35
CA SER A 690 -6.98 -21.56 8.09
C SER A 690 -6.03 -21.52 6.90
N GLY A 691 -4.74 -21.66 7.17
CA GLY A 691 -3.72 -21.52 6.14
C GLY A 691 -3.75 -20.14 5.47
N GLU A 692 -4.04 -20.14 4.16
CA GLU A 692 -4.07 -18.92 3.33
C GLU A 692 -5.46 -18.28 3.24
N ILE A 693 -6.50 -18.90 3.84
CA ILE A 693 -7.88 -18.42 3.79
C ILE A 693 -8.26 -17.73 5.10
N GLU A 694 -8.82 -16.53 4.98
CA GLU A 694 -9.32 -15.77 6.13
C GLU A 694 -10.76 -15.29 5.89
N VAL A 695 -11.57 -15.30 6.97
CA VAL A 695 -12.92 -14.74 7.01
C VAL A 695 -12.95 -13.66 8.07
N TRP A 696 -13.33 -12.45 7.66
CA TRP A 696 -13.43 -11.28 8.50
C TRP A 696 -14.87 -10.79 8.56
N VAL A 697 -15.34 -10.40 9.73
CA VAL A 697 -16.73 -10.01 9.97
C VAL A 697 -16.81 -8.70 10.72
N LYS A 698 -17.59 -7.77 10.18
CA LYS A 698 -17.90 -6.47 10.78
C LYS A 698 -19.40 -6.38 11.05
N GLU A 699 -19.74 -5.98 12.29
CA GLU A 699 -21.10 -5.63 12.66
C GLU A 699 -21.49 -4.28 12.04
N MET A 700 -22.69 -4.19 11.47
CA MET A 700 -23.24 -2.99 10.87
C MET A 700 -24.37 -2.43 11.73
N GLU A 701 -24.61 -1.09 11.64
CA GLU A 701 -25.62 -0.39 12.44
C GLU A 701 -27.03 -0.97 12.24
N ASP A 702 -27.35 -1.43 11.04
CA ASP A 702 -28.67 -1.99 10.70
C ASP A 702 -28.86 -3.45 11.13
N GLY A 703 -27.90 -4.02 11.86
CA GLY A 703 -27.92 -5.41 12.31
C GLY A 703 -27.47 -6.45 11.28
N SER A 704 -27.19 -6.05 10.05
CA SER A 704 -26.52 -6.90 9.06
C SER A 704 -25.04 -7.04 9.38
N LYS A 705 -24.34 -7.92 8.65
CA LYS A 705 -22.90 -8.09 8.76
C LYS A 705 -22.23 -7.85 7.42
N ALA A 706 -21.14 -7.10 7.42
CA ALA A 706 -20.22 -7.05 6.30
C ALA A 706 -19.17 -8.16 6.49
N VAL A 707 -18.97 -8.97 5.45
CA VAL A 707 -18.10 -10.16 5.52
C VAL A 707 -17.09 -10.12 4.39
N GLY A 708 -15.82 -10.14 4.74
CA GLY A 708 -14.71 -10.31 3.81
C GLY A 708 -14.25 -11.76 3.75
N LEU A 709 -14.26 -12.34 2.55
CA LEU A 709 -13.65 -13.63 2.27
C LEU A 709 -12.33 -13.36 1.57
N PHE A 710 -11.22 -13.75 2.16
CA PHE A 710 -9.88 -13.48 1.63
C PHE A 710 -9.15 -14.76 1.31
N ASN A 711 -8.48 -14.75 0.19
CA ASN A 711 -7.54 -15.79 -0.21
C ASN A 711 -6.14 -15.17 -0.34
N ARG A 712 -5.27 -15.44 0.61
CA ARG A 712 -3.87 -14.98 0.63
C ARG A 712 -2.94 -15.92 -0.13
N GLY A 713 -3.51 -17.03 -0.62
CA GLY A 713 -2.79 -18.06 -1.36
C GLY A 713 -2.56 -17.72 -2.82
N ARG A 714 -1.69 -18.48 -3.42
CA ARG A 714 -1.22 -18.31 -4.81
C ARG A 714 -2.19 -18.84 -5.86
N TRP A 715 -3.24 -19.56 -5.42
CA TRP A 715 -4.19 -20.20 -6.30
C TRP A 715 -5.60 -19.75 -5.94
N LYS A 716 -6.50 -19.75 -6.90
CA LYS A 716 -7.93 -19.61 -6.63
C LYS A 716 -8.37 -20.70 -5.65
N SER A 717 -9.16 -20.34 -4.67
CA SER A 717 -9.68 -21.24 -3.65
C SER A 717 -11.16 -21.02 -3.42
N ASP A 718 -11.89 -22.08 -3.22
CA ASP A 718 -13.28 -22.01 -2.76
C ASP A 718 -13.30 -21.74 -1.26
N VAL A 719 -13.91 -20.62 -0.86
CA VAL A 719 -14.00 -20.20 0.52
C VAL A 719 -15.40 -20.40 1.04
N PRO A 720 -15.63 -21.39 1.94
CA PRO A 720 -16.91 -21.57 2.57
C PRO A 720 -17.14 -20.51 3.66
N LEU A 721 -18.34 -19.95 3.71
CA LEU A 721 -18.85 -19.10 4.78
C LEU A 721 -20.04 -19.78 5.41
N LEU A 722 -19.94 -20.10 6.69
CA LEU A 722 -21.03 -20.70 7.44
C LEU A 722 -21.72 -19.63 8.30
N TRP A 723 -23.04 -19.74 8.47
CA TRP A 723 -23.76 -18.79 9.33
C TRP A 723 -23.34 -18.90 10.79
N SER A 724 -22.85 -20.07 11.22
CA SER A 724 -22.23 -20.24 12.54
C SER A 724 -20.98 -19.37 12.76
N ASP A 725 -20.18 -19.11 11.72
CA ASP A 725 -19.02 -18.20 11.78
C ASP A 725 -19.47 -16.76 12.11
N LEU A 726 -20.70 -16.42 11.74
CA LEU A 726 -21.32 -15.12 11.96
C LEU A 726 -22.17 -15.03 13.23
N GLY A 727 -22.33 -16.14 13.98
CA GLY A 727 -23.29 -16.21 15.08
C GLY A 727 -24.75 -16.07 14.60
N MET A 728 -25.03 -16.44 13.34
CA MET A 728 -26.36 -16.35 12.73
C MET A 728 -26.94 -17.75 12.52
N THR A 729 -28.27 -17.84 12.42
CA THR A 729 -29.00 -19.09 12.16
C THR A 729 -30.11 -18.84 11.13
N GLY A 730 -30.59 -19.92 10.52
CA GLY A 730 -31.64 -19.86 9.51
C GLY A 730 -31.16 -19.32 8.17
N THR A 731 -32.12 -18.94 7.34
CA THR A 731 -31.86 -18.43 6.00
C THR A 731 -31.38 -16.99 6.03
N GLN A 732 -30.33 -16.67 5.34
CA GLN A 732 -29.76 -15.30 5.24
C GLN A 732 -29.71 -14.87 3.76
N ALA A 733 -30.07 -13.61 3.53
CA ALA A 733 -29.86 -12.93 2.26
C ALA A 733 -28.40 -12.49 2.12
N VAL A 734 -27.84 -12.69 0.93
CA VAL A 734 -26.44 -12.39 0.63
C VAL A 734 -26.36 -11.42 -0.55
N ARG A 735 -25.58 -10.35 -0.39
CA ARG A 735 -25.30 -9.36 -1.45
C ARG A 735 -23.80 -9.22 -1.65
N ASP A 736 -23.34 -9.29 -2.90
CA ASP A 736 -21.98 -8.94 -3.30
C ASP A 736 -21.88 -7.41 -3.42
N LEU A 737 -21.07 -6.79 -2.56
CA LEU A 737 -20.98 -5.33 -2.48
C LEU A 737 -20.14 -4.73 -3.61
N TRP A 738 -19.11 -5.42 -4.08
CA TRP A 738 -18.34 -4.95 -5.23
C TRP A 738 -19.18 -4.90 -6.51
N ARG A 739 -19.97 -5.95 -6.74
CA ARG A 739 -20.85 -6.05 -7.91
C ARG A 739 -22.24 -5.41 -7.68
N GLN A 740 -22.52 -4.97 -6.47
CA GLN A 740 -23.82 -4.44 -6.05
C GLN A 740 -24.99 -5.36 -6.47
N LYS A 741 -24.77 -6.67 -6.28
CA LYS A 741 -25.67 -7.72 -6.77
C LYS A 741 -26.14 -8.63 -5.66
N ASN A 742 -27.45 -8.87 -5.60
CA ASN A 742 -28.02 -9.89 -4.71
C ASN A 742 -27.67 -11.28 -5.26
N LEU A 743 -27.09 -12.11 -4.42
CA LEU A 743 -26.72 -13.49 -4.75
C LEU A 743 -27.85 -14.47 -4.46
N GLY A 744 -28.81 -14.10 -3.60
CA GLY A 744 -29.94 -14.90 -3.18
C GLY A 744 -29.97 -15.15 -1.68
N GLU A 745 -30.76 -16.13 -1.27
CA GLU A 745 -30.97 -16.52 0.11
C GLU A 745 -30.45 -17.95 0.35
N PHE A 746 -29.75 -18.18 1.46
CA PHE A 746 -29.04 -19.43 1.73
C PHE A 746 -29.33 -19.90 3.17
N PRO A 747 -29.71 -21.18 3.38
CA PRO A 747 -30.19 -21.66 4.68
C PRO A 747 -29.08 -21.97 5.71
N GLY A 748 -27.85 -22.21 5.31
CA GLY A 748 -26.79 -22.64 6.22
C GLY A 748 -25.43 -21.99 5.99
N GLY A 749 -25.25 -21.38 4.85
CA GLY A 749 -23.99 -20.80 4.41
C GLY A 749 -23.86 -20.74 2.91
N ILE A 750 -22.73 -20.23 2.44
CA ILE A 750 -22.42 -20.13 1.00
C ILE A 750 -20.92 -20.43 0.79
N THR A 751 -20.58 -21.03 -0.33
CA THR A 751 -19.18 -21.18 -0.75
C THR A 751 -18.96 -20.38 -2.01
N LEU A 752 -17.93 -19.54 -2.01
CA LEU A 752 -17.61 -18.68 -3.14
C LEU A 752 -16.15 -18.85 -3.57
N PRO A 753 -15.89 -18.85 -4.86
CA PRO A 753 -14.53 -18.87 -5.37
C PRO A 753 -13.88 -17.49 -5.14
N VAL A 754 -12.69 -17.51 -4.58
CA VAL A 754 -11.87 -16.31 -4.35
C VAL A 754 -10.56 -16.48 -5.09
N ALA A 755 -10.23 -15.54 -5.96
CA ALA A 755 -9.02 -15.55 -6.76
C ALA A 755 -7.75 -15.50 -5.88
N ARG A 756 -6.59 -15.78 -6.47
CA ARG A 756 -5.28 -15.56 -5.84
C ARG A 756 -5.20 -14.13 -5.31
N HIS A 757 -4.73 -13.96 -4.06
CA HIS A 757 -4.60 -12.67 -3.36
C HIS A 757 -5.89 -11.82 -3.38
N GLY A 758 -7.01 -12.46 -3.70
CA GLY A 758 -8.29 -11.80 -3.92
C GLY A 758 -9.16 -11.72 -2.67
N ALA A 759 -10.22 -10.93 -2.81
CA ALA A 759 -11.25 -10.78 -1.81
C ALA A 759 -12.65 -10.80 -2.43
N VAL A 760 -13.62 -11.25 -1.64
CA VAL A 760 -15.06 -11.04 -1.88
C VAL A 760 -15.63 -10.32 -0.68
N LEU A 761 -16.36 -9.23 -0.92
CA LEU A 761 -17.01 -8.47 0.14
C LEU A 761 -18.52 -8.64 0.05
N LEU A 762 -19.10 -9.17 1.10
CA LEU A 762 -20.51 -9.50 1.17
C LEU A 762 -21.22 -8.67 2.25
N ARG A 763 -22.51 -8.42 2.04
CA ARG A 763 -23.46 -8.06 3.10
C ARG A 763 -24.35 -9.25 3.35
N VAL A 764 -24.45 -9.67 4.62
CA VAL A 764 -25.24 -10.82 5.05
C VAL A 764 -26.23 -10.36 6.12
N GLY A 765 -27.48 -10.71 5.95
CA GLY A 765 -28.52 -10.31 6.89
C GLY A 765 -29.79 -11.14 6.71
N PRO A 766 -30.78 -10.96 7.58
CA PRO A 766 -32.08 -11.65 7.40
C PRO A 766 -32.68 -11.26 6.06
N PRO A 767 -33.42 -12.18 5.40
CA PRO A 767 -34.18 -11.83 4.22
C PRO A 767 -35.06 -10.60 4.46
N ALA A 768 -35.20 -9.75 3.44
CA ALA A 768 -36.14 -8.65 3.54
C ALA A 768 -37.53 -9.23 3.87
N ARG A 769 -38.15 -8.78 4.96
CA ARG A 769 -39.55 -9.14 5.20
C ARG A 769 -40.37 -8.51 4.05
N GLU A 770 -41.11 -9.33 3.33
CA GLU A 770 -42.09 -8.80 2.40
C GLU A 770 -42.99 -7.82 3.17
N PRO A 771 -43.25 -6.63 2.59
CA PRO A 771 -44.03 -5.58 3.24
C PRO A 771 -45.46 -6.01 3.54
#